data_ba7d6d30b8b1d8d36704e64f7722068b
#
_entry.id   ba7d6d30b8b1d8d36704e64f7722068b
#
_cell.length_a   1.000
_cell.length_b   1.000
_cell.length_c   1.000
_cell.angle_alpha   90.00
_cell.angle_beta   90.00
_cell.angle_gamma   90.00
#
_symmetry.space_group_name_H-M   'P 1'
#
loop_
_entity.id
_entity.type
_entity.pdbx_description
1 polymer ?
#
loop_
_entity_poly.entity_id
_entity_poly.type
_entity_poly.pdbx_seq_one_letter_code
_entity_poly.pdbx_strand_id
1 'polypeptide(L)'
;SISIFYSPMSHLILSIYDFFARHRALLFVLLLFLTAFCLFSAYRLGFKEDIARFLPNDSENARINNAYRDVILSNHITVYCSATDTTDEARAEQVEAIDALAERLRTMPDADRIQRLRYRIDPAEMMEVAEFVTDNMPYFLNDEDYQRIDSTLNRAAIARRLEADRDILTSSVGMILRPQLLADPLRLTEGAVDRLRNMQAGGRFSLFQDHIFADDGRALLMIECSIPASETSANERFIKNLKTCMAETEREFKGVSFHSFGAVEISLSNANRIRQDALFTGILSAVIILALLIYSFRSAREIGLVFAAVLFGGLFALAALHLIRGEASTIAVGISSIIFGIAINYPLHFIGHHHHTPDPRAVIKDIVRPLTVGNVTTVSAFMSLVFINSDAMRDLGWFASLLLVGTILFVLLFLPHLLPHRAVPRPDYSPFRWFTSRPWGSNRVVIGAVVFLTILLSFFSDGSSFEADMARINYMTDAHRKDFAHLRAMLSENQHILYYVTEGATPDSALEANEQSLAALANLKKRGDISRVGGIDGLIPSRARQAERLGRWEAFWKTRRDSVLHILNEEASRLGFRADAFGAFNASVSRSWSIEGLEFFNPLRQTVGGSYVFERPEKTMIVNLLYLDADRAPAVEKALNDRNTASIAFDAESMTRRMIASLSDNFNYVLYVCGFIVFIFLLFSLGRLELSLIAFLPLALSWVWILGLMGIFDMKFNIVNIILATFIFGQGDDYTIFMTEGLIYEYTYRRRTLASYKDSIALSAAIMFVGMGAMIFARHPALRSLGEVTVVGMFSVVVMAYIFPPFLFGFLTSTRGKARRMPVTLRNLFISIY
;
A
#
# COMPACT_ATOMS: atom_id res chain seq x y z
N SER A 1 23.58 43.52 -16.86
CA SER A 1 23.39 42.24 -17.59
C SER A 1 22.39 41.25 -16.97
N ILE A 2 21.55 41.66 -16.04
CA ILE A 2 20.41 40.90 -15.50
C ILE A 2 19.23 40.96 -16.54
N SER A 3 19.31 41.78 -17.57
CA SER A 3 18.22 42.04 -18.50
C SER A 3 18.03 41.02 -19.65
N ILE A 4 18.92 40.05 -19.83
CA ILE A 4 18.89 39.20 -21.05
C ILE A 4 17.85 38.06 -20.96
N PHE A 5 17.53 37.55 -19.77
CA PHE A 5 16.43 36.57 -19.56
C PHE A 5 15.10 37.23 -19.16
N TYR A 6 15.09 38.50 -18.83
CA TYR A 6 13.93 39.27 -18.35
C TYR A 6 12.93 39.63 -19.43
N SER A 7 13.39 39.71 -20.68
CA SER A 7 12.59 40.31 -21.75
C SER A 7 11.56 39.37 -22.43
N PRO A 8 11.85 38.08 -22.73
CA PRO A 8 10.96 37.36 -23.63
C PRO A 8 9.66 36.87 -22.96
N MET A 9 9.70 36.41 -21.67
CA MET A 9 8.51 35.80 -21.04
C MET A 9 7.47 36.86 -20.63
N SER A 10 7.90 37.95 -19.98
CA SER A 10 7.00 39.03 -19.62
C SER A 10 6.43 39.72 -20.88
N HIS A 11 7.22 39.84 -21.97
CA HIS A 11 6.75 40.32 -23.25
C HIS A 11 5.73 39.39 -23.89
N LEU A 12 5.95 38.08 -23.83
CA LEU A 12 5.00 37.09 -24.35
C LEU A 12 3.66 37.19 -23.62
N ILE A 13 3.67 37.17 -22.27
CA ILE A 13 2.44 37.23 -21.47
C ILE A 13 1.74 38.57 -21.65
N LEU A 14 2.47 39.68 -21.74
CA LEU A 14 1.91 41.00 -22.04
C LEU A 14 1.30 41.02 -23.44
N SER A 15 1.93 40.41 -24.43
CA SER A 15 1.37 40.34 -25.80
C SER A 15 0.08 39.52 -25.80
N ILE A 16 0.03 38.42 -25.08
CA ILE A 16 -1.19 37.60 -24.88
C ILE A 16 -2.27 38.39 -24.16
N TYR A 17 -1.91 39.10 -23.10
CA TYR A 17 -2.83 39.98 -22.38
C TYR A 17 -3.42 41.04 -23.31
N ASP A 18 -2.59 41.75 -24.09
CA ASP A 18 -3.04 42.79 -25.02
C ASP A 18 -3.94 42.25 -26.14
N PHE A 19 -3.65 41.03 -26.62
CA PHE A 19 -4.50 40.34 -27.58
C PHE A 19 -5.88 40.07 -27.02
N PHE A 20 -5.96 39.46 -25.82
CA PHE A 20 -7.24 39.14 -25.17
C PHE A 20 -7.96 40.38 -24.62
N ALA A 21 -7.26 41.45 -24.28
CA ALA A 21 -7.87 42.73 -23.93
C ALA A 21 -8.69 43.32 -25.07
N ARG A 22 -8.24 43.06 -26.32
CA ARG A 22 -8.96 43.48 -27.54
C ARG A 22 -10.06 42.50 -27.95
N HIS A 23 -9.93 41.20 -27.58
CA HIS A 23 -10.84 40.12 -27.98
C HIS A 23 -11.47 39.42 -26.77
N ARG A 24 -12.13 40.16 -25.88
CA ARG A 24 -12.68 39.65 -24.62
C ARG A 24 -13.68 38.50 -24.80
N ALA A 25 -14.52 38.54 -25.87
CA ALA A 25 -15.46 37.49 -26.16
C ALA A 25 -14.74 36.15 -26.44
N LEU A 26 -13.64 36.17 -27.18
CA LEU A 26 -12.82 34.99 -27.46
C LEU A 26 -12.21 34.40 -26.18
N LEU A 27 -11.76 35.26 -25.23
CA LEU A 27 -11.24 34.82 -23.96
C LEU A 27 -12.29 34.04 -23.17
N PHE A 28 -13.52 34.56 -23.05
CA PHE A 28 -14.59 33.88 -22.31
C PHE A 28 -15.05 32.61 -23.00
N VAL A 29 -15.12 32.60 -24.34
CA VAL A 29 -15.43 31.35 -25.09
C VAL A 29 -14.36 30.30 -24.86
N LEU A 30 -13.09 30.70 -24.91
CA LEU A 30 -11.97 29.80 -24.64
C LEU A 30 -12.01 29.23 -23.21
N LEU A 31 -12.27 30.10 -22.22
CA LEU A 31 -12.39 29.66 -20.82
C LEU A 31 -13.54 28.66 -20.64
N LEU A 32 -14.72 28.98 -21.23
CA LEU A 32 -15.89 28.10 -21.14
C LEU A 32 -15.63 26.75 -21.84
N PHE A 33 -15.07 26.76 -23.02
CA PHE A 33 -14.73 25.54 -23.76
C PHE A 33 -13.72 24.68 -23.02
N LEU A 34 -12.66 25.30 -22.51
CA LEU A 34 -11.60 24.60 -21.78
C LEU A 34 -12.15 24.00 -20.48
N THR A 35 -12.98 24.77 -19.75
CA THR A 35 -13.61 24.27 -18.51
C THR A 35 -14.59 23.13 -18.80
N ALA A 36 -15.40 23.21 -19.85
CA ALA A 36 -16.32 22.15 -20.26
C ALA A 36 -15.56 20.89 -20.70
N PHE A 37 -14.49 21.04 -21.46
CA PHE A 37 -13.62 19.94 -21.86
C PHE A 37 -12.96 19.27 -20.65
N CYS A 38 -12.42 20.05 -19.72
CA CYS A 38 -11.84 19.52 -18.48
C CYS A 38 -12.87 18.76 -17.63
N LEU A 39 -14.08 19.31 -17.50
CA LEU A 39 -15.15 18.65 -16.76
C LEU A 39 -15.56 17.31 -17.39
N PHE A 40 -15.72 17.29 -18.72
CA PHE A 40 -16.04 16.07 -19.46
C PHE A 40 -14.95 15.00 -19.34
N SER A 41 -13.68 15.39 -19.45
CA SER A 41 -12.55 14.49 -19.32
C SER A 41 -12.40 13.98 -17.88
N ALA A 42 -12.55 14.86 -16.88
CA ALA A 42 -12.48 14.50 -15.47
C ALA A 42 -13.58 13.50 -15.05
N TYR A 43 -14.79 13.62 -15.63
CA TYR A 43 -15.88 12.69 -15.37
C TYR A 43 -15.58 11.24 -15.80
N ARG A 44 -14.67 11.06 -16.76
CA ARG A 44 -14.25 9.74 -17.28
C ARG A 44 -13.08 9.12 -16.50
N LEU A 45 -12.49 9.84 -15.55
CA LEU A 45 -11.37 9.32 -14.76
C LEU A 45 -11.86 8.20 -13.85
N GLY A 46 -11.22 7.03 -13.94
CA GLY A 46 -11.42 5.92 -13.03
C GLY A 46 -10.71 6.15 -11.69
N PHE A 47 -11.34 5.79 -10.58
CA PHE A 47 -10.72 5.86 -9.26
C PHE A 47 -10.51 4.45 -8.70
N LYS A 48 -9.30 4.21 -8.17
CA LYS A 48 -8.95 2.97 -7.46
C LYS A 48 -8.56 3.29 -6.03
N GLU A 49 -9.16 2.55 -5.10
CA GLU A 49 -8.96 2.71 -3.66
C GLU A 49 -8.12 1.55 -3.13
N ASP A 50 -6.82 1.68 -3.19
CA ASP A 50 -5.90 0.65 -2.68
C ASP A 50 -4.67 1.32 -2.06
N ILE A 51 -4.55 1.20 -0.72
CA ILE A 51 -3.39 1.72 0.01
C ILE A 51 -2.10 0.95 -0.37
N ALA A 52 -2.22 -0.29 -0.84
CA ALA A 52 -1.08 -1.06 -1.31
C ALA A 52 -0.38 -0.43 -2.52
N ARG A 53 -1.04 0.47 -3.26
CA ARG A 53 -0.43 1.26 -4.35
C ARG A 53 0.65 2.24 -3.88
N PHE A 54 0.73 2.54 -2.59
CA PHE A 54 1.83 3.30 -2.00
C PHE A 54 3.09 2.46 -1.80
N LEU A 55 2.95 1.12 -1.74
CA LEU A 55 4.09 0.23 -1.56
C LEU A 55 5.07 0.36 -2.73
N PRO A 56 6.38 0.26 -2.45
CA PRO A 56 7.40 0.28 -3.49
C PRO A 56 7.22 -0.87 -4.48
N ASN A 57 7.33 -0.58 -5.76
CA ASN A 57 7.09 -1.50 -6.87
C ASN A 57 8.39 -1.77 -7.67
N ASP A 58 9.55 -1.83 -6.99
CA ASP A 58 10.77 -2.32 -7.59
C ASP A 58 10.67 -3.83 -7.85
N SER A 59 11.46 -4.36 -8.78
CA SER A 59 11.26 -5.72 -9.31
C SER A 59 11.32 -6.84 -8.25
N GLU A 60 12.16 -6.71 -7.23
CA GLU A 60 12.28 -7.70 -6.15
C GLU A 60 11.19 -7.51 -5.09
N ASN A 61 10.97 -6.27 -4.64
CA ASN A 61 9.93 -5.96 -3.68
C ASN A 61 8.53 -6.11 -4.28
N ALA A 62 8.33 -5.83 -5.57
CA ALA A 62 7.08 -6.09 -6.27
C ALA A 62 6.70 -7.56 -6.24
N ARG A 63 7.67 -8.45 -6.44
CA ARG A 63 7.44 -9.89 -6.41
C ARG A 63 7.00 -10.36 -5.03
N ILE A 64 7.70 -9.92 -3.98
CA ILE A 64 7.34 -10.22 -2.58
C ILE A 64 6.01 -9.58 -2.19
N ASN A 65 5.80 -8.30 -2.54
CA ASN A 65 4.56 -7.59 -2.25
C ASN A 65 3.36 -8.24 -2.94
N ASN A 66 3.52 -8.68 -4.19
CA ASN A 66 2.48 -9.40 -4.92
C ASN A 66 2.20 -10.77 -4.28
N ALA A 67 3.25 -11.53 -3.93
CA ALA A 67 3.09 -12.79 -3.24
C ALA A 67 2.43 -12.61 -1.87
N TYR A 68 2.84 -11.60 -1.09
CA TYR A 68 2.22 -11.26 0.19
C TYR A 68 0.74 -10.91 0.04
N ARG A 69 0.42 -10.04 -0.92
CA ARG A 69 -0.96 -9.64 -1.20
C ARG A 69 -1.82 -10.82 -1.63
N ASP A 70 -1.30 -11.65 -2.52
CA ASP A 70 -2.04 -12.77 -3.08
C ASP A 70 -2.21 -13.93 -2.10
N VAL A 71 -1.28 -14.11 -1.17
CA VAL A 71 -1.26 -15.20 -0.19
C VAL A 71 -1.85 -14.80 1.16
N ILE A 72 -1.42 -13.66 1.71
CA ILE A 72 -1.76 -13.27 3.09
C ILE A 72 -2.97 -12.34 3.12
N LEU A 73 -3.02 -11.37 2.19
CA LEU A 73 -4.15 -10.46 2.03
C LEU A 73 -5.20 -11.04 1.06
N SER A 74 -5.21 -12.36 0.88
CA SER A 74 -6.22 -13.01 0.07
C SER A 74 -7.63 -12.65 0.56
N ASN A 75 -8.61 -12.71 -0.34
CA ASN A 75 -9.98 -12.27 -0.16
C ASN A 75 -10.75 -13.15 0.87
N HIS A 76 -10.11 -13.46 2.00
CA HIS A 76 -10.70 -14.24 3.07
C HIS A 76 -11.26 -13.34 4.16
N ILE A 77 -12.47 -13.67 4.60
CA ILE A 77 -13.09 -13.10 5.79
C ILE A 77 -13.30 -14.24 6.78
N THR A 78 -12.74 -14.10 7.97
CA THR A 78 -12.95 -15.04 9.06
C THR A 78 -14.07 -14.50 9.95
N VAL A 79 -15.14 -15.24 10.05
CA VAL A 79 -16.23 -15.01 11.01
C VAL A 79 -16.03 -15.97 12.16
N TYR A 80 -16.11 -15.47 13.39
CA TYR A 80 -16.09 -16.31 14.56
C TYR A 80 -17.33 -16.06 15.42
N CYS A 81 -17.87 -17.16 15.94
CA CYS A 81 -19.02 -17.19 16.79
C CYS A 81 -18.55 -17.43 18.22
N SER A 82 -18.87 -16.55 19.15
CA SER A 82 -18.58 -16.68 20.56
C SER A 82 -19.85 -16.86 21.35
N ALA A 83 -19.85 -17.78 22.31
CA ALA A 83 -20.93 -17.94 23.27
C ALA A 83 -20.59 -17.25 24.59
N THR A 84 -21.61 -17.03 25.41
CA THR A 84 -21.45 -16.45 26.75
C THR A 84 -20.83 -17.44 27.75
N ASP A 85 -20.89 -18.74 27.44
CA ASP A 85 -20.37 -19.83 28.26
C ASP A 85 -19.56 -20.83 27.43
N THR A 86 -18.74 -21.68 28.09
CA THR A 86 -17.88 -22.68 27.45
C THR A 86 -18.40 -24.11 27.61
N THR A 87 -19.68 -24.26 27.95
CA THR A 87 -20.33 -25.57 28.10
C THR A 87 -20.53 -26.25 26.76
N ASP A 88 -20.71 -27.56 26.73
CA ASP A 88 -21.00 -28.32 25.51
C ASP A 88 -22.35 -27.89 24.88
N GLU A 89 -23.32 -27.46 25.74
CA GLU A 89 -24.60 -26.89 25.29
C GLU A 89 -24.38 -25.57 24.53
N ALA A 90 -23.52 -24.69 25.05
CA ALA A 90 -23.17 -23.43 24.37
C ALA A 90 -22.40 -23.67 23.07
N ARG A 91 -21.56 -24.71 23.00
CA ARG A 91 -20.92 -25.13 21.75
C ARG A 91 -21.92 -25.66 20.73
N ALA A 92 -22.92 -26.43 21.17
CA ALA A 92 -23.99 -26.89 20.28
C ALA A 92 -24.82 -25.72 19.72
N GLU A 93 -25.14 -24.69 20.54
CA GLU A 93 -25.79 -23.47 20.07
C GLU A 93 -24.92 -22.71 19.05
N GLN A 94 -23.61 -22.67 19.23
CA GLN A 94 -22.68 -22.07 18.23
C GLN A 94 -22.72 -22.84 16.90
N VAL A 95 -22.78 -24.18 16.92
CA VAL A 95 -22.88 -25.03 15.73
C VAL A 95 -24.16 -24.69 14.96
N GLU A 96 -25.31 -24.68 15.64
CA GLU A 96 -26.60 -24.37 15.01
C GLU A 96 -26.63 -22.94 14.45
N ALA A 97 -26.04 -21.99 15.19
CA ALA A 97 -25.93 -20.59 14.74
C ALA A 97 -25.04 -20.43 13.50
N ILE A 98 -23.91 -21.15 13.43
CA ILE A 98 -23.03 -21.12 12.26
C ILE A 98 -23.70 -21.79 11.04
N ASP A 99 -24.39 -22.89 11.22
CA ASP A 99 -25.16 -23.52 10.14
C ASP A 99 -26.24 -22.59 9.60
N ALA A 100 -27.00 -21.93 10.49
CA ALA A 100 -28.01 -20.94 10.12
C ALA A 100 -27.39 -19.74 9.38
N LEU A 101 -26.24 -19.25 9.85
CA LEU A 101 -25.50 -18.18 9.17
C LEU A 101 -25.02 -18.63 7.79
N ALA A 102 -24.47 -19.82 7.66
CA ALA A 102 -23.99 -20.34 6.37
C ALA A 102 -25.11 -20.46 5.34
N GLU A 103 -26.29 -20.91 5.75
CA GLU A 103 -27.47 -20.98 4.88
C GLU A 103 -27.96 -19.58 4.44
N ARG A 104 -27.96 -18.58 5.36
CA ARG A 104 -28.29 -17.21 5.00
C ARG A 104 -27.28 -16.61 4.03
N LEU A 105 -25.99 -16.88 4.22
CA LEU A 105 -24.94 -16.42 3.32
C LEU A 105 -25.08 -16.99 1.91
N ARG A 106 -25.54 -18.24 1.77
CA ARG A 106 -25.81 -18.85 0.45
C ARG A 106 -26.99 -18.22 -0.28
N THR A 107 -27.93 -17.61 0.44
CA THR A 107 -29.15 -17.03 -0.10
C THR A 107 -29.17 -15.50 -0.11
N MET A 108 -28.15 -14.85 0.46
CA MET A 108 -28.08 -13.40 0.51
C MET A 108 -27.86 -12.76 -0.88
N PRO A 109 -28.24 -11.49 -1.08
CA PRO A 109 -27.79 -10.72 -2.25
C PRO A 109 -26.24 -10.74 -2.32
N ASP A 110 -25.66 -10.91 -3.51
CA ASP A 110 -24.22 -11.08 -3.73
C ASP A 110 -23.65 -12.44 -3.24
N ALA A 111 -24.48 -13.47 -3.02
CA ALA A 111 -23.99 -14.82 -2.68
C ALA A 111 -23.11 -15.44 -3.78
N ASP A 112 -23.31 -15.05 -5.04
CA ASP A 112 -22.48 -15.42 -6.20
C ASP A 112 -21.01 -15.00 -6.06
N ARG A 113 -20.71 -14.10 -5.14
CA ARG A 113 -19.36 -13.64 -4.83
C ARG A 113 -18.63 -14.48 -3.80
N ILE A 114 -19.33 -15.40 -3.14
CA ILE A 114 -18.76 -16.38 -2.24
C ILE A 114 -18.25 -17.55 -3.06
N GLN A 115 -16.93 -17.74 -3.11
CA GLN A 115 -16.34 -18.90 -3.78
C GLN A 115 -16.43 -20.14 -2.91
N ARG A 116 -16.24 -19.98 -1.59
CA ARG A 116 -16.25 -21.07 -0.63
C ARG A 116 -16.60 -20.59 0.78
N LEU A 117 -17.35 -21.45 1.50
CA LEU A 117 -17.56 -21.37 2.94
C LEU A 117 -16.95 -22.58 3.61
N ARG A 118 -16.00 -22.34 4.53
CA ARG A 118 -15.39 -23.39 5.33
C ARG A 118 -15.72 -23.16 6.80
N TYR A 119 -16.55 -23.99 7.36
CA TYR A 119 -16.94 -23.93 8.78
C TYR A 119 -17.06 -25.31 9.41
N ARG A 120 -17.12 -26.35 8.54
CA ARG A 120 -17.14 -27.74 8.96
C ARG A 120 -16.23 -28.58 8.06
N ILE A 121 -15.81 -29.70 8.59
CA ILE A 121 -15.12 -30.74 7.84
C ILE A 121 -16.14 -31.84 7.62
N ASP A 122 -16.60 -32.01 6.39
CA ASP A 122 -17.53 -33.07 6.06
C ASP A 122 -16.79 -34.43 6.06
N PRO A 123 -17.13 -35.38 6.95
CA PRO A 123 -16.53 -36.69 6.93
C PRO A 123 -16.69 -37.40 5.57
N ALA A 124 -17.77 -37.09 4.81
CA ALA A 124 -18.01 -37.64 3.50
C ALA A 124 -16.98 -37.11 2.46
N GLU A 125 -16.67 -35.80 2.48
CA GLU A 125 -15.63 -35.22 1.63
C GLU A 125 -14.25 -35.82 1.95
N MET A 126 -13.99 -36.10 3.23
CA MET A 126 -12.74 -36.75 3.66
C MET A 126 -12.64 -38.18 3.17
N MET A 127 -13.75 -38.91 3.20
CA MET A 127 -13.80 -40.27 2.64
C MET A 127 -13.61 -40.24 1.11
N GLU A 128 -14.25 -39.31 0.41
CA GLU A 128 -14.09 -39.13 -1.03
C GLU A 128 -12.62 -38.87 -1.42
N VAL A 129 -11.92 -38.02 -0.67
CA VAL A 129 -10.48 -37.78 -0.88
C VAL A 129 -9.65 -39.03 -0.58
N ALA A 130 -9.95 -39.75 0.49
CA ALA A 130 -9.25 -41.00 0.80
C ALA A 130 -9.50 -42.09 -0.25
N GLU A 131 -10.73 -42.20 -0.77
CA GLU A 131 -11.08 -43.07 -1.88
C GLU A 131 -10.33 -42.67 -3.14
N PHE A 132 -10.32 -41.36 -3.46
CA PHE A 132 -9.57 -40.84 -4.61
C PHE A 132 -8.08 -41.20 -4.54
N VAL A 133 -7.45 -41.06 -3.37
CA VAL A 133 -6.04 -41.45 -3.14
C VAL A 133 -5.87 -42.93 -3.27
N THR A 134 -6.81 -43.72 -2.74
CA THR A 134 -6.76 -45.18 -2.81
C THR A 134 -6.97 -45.71 -4.26
N ASP A 135 -7.92 -45.15 -4.99
CA ASP A 135 -8.19 -45.55 -6.39
C ASP A 135 -7.07 -45.13 -7.36
N ASN A 136 -6.27 -44.14 -6.96
CA ASN A 136 -5.21 -43.57 -7.78
C ASN A 136 -3.82 -43.67 -7.13
N MET A 137 -3.57 -44.76 -6.39
CA MET A 137 -2.35 -45.05 -5.62
C MET A 137 -1.03 -44.60 -6.26
N PRO A 138 -0.76 -44.91 -7.55
CA PRO A 138 0.56 -44.68 -8.14
C PRO A 138 0.99 -43.22 -8.15
N TYR A 139 0.04 -42.27 -8.14
CA TYR A 139 0.38 -40.83 -8.13
C TYR A 139 0.84 -40.35 -6.77
N PHE A 140 0.53 -41.09 -5.67
CA PHE A 140 0.71 -40.63 -4.30
C PHE A 140 1.82 -41.32 -3.52
N LEU A 141 2.31 -42.50 -4.00
CA LEU A 141 3.35 -43.24 -3.30
C LEU A 141 4.72 -42.59 -3.46
N ASN A 142 5.49 -42.53 -2.38
CA ASN A 142 6.87 -42.08 -2.33
C ASN A 142 7.84 -43.23 -2.06
N ASP A 143 9.15 -42.94 -1.96
CA ASP A 143 10.19 -43.94 -1.72
C ASP A 143 10.04 -44.68 -0.38
N GLU A 144 9.62 -43.98 0.66
CA GLU A 144 9.39 -44.56 1.97
C GLU A 144 8.21 -45.54 1.96
N ASP A 145 7.16 -45.19 1.19
CA ASP A 145 6.02 -46.09 1.00
C ASP A 145 6.43 -47.40 0.32
N TYR A 146 7.24 -47.37 -0.73
CA TYR A 146 7.73 -48.57 -1.40
C TYR A 146 8.61 -49.43 -0.50
N GLN A 147 9.48 -48.85 0.33
CA GLN A 147 10.28 -49.59 1.32
C GLN A 147 9.40 -50.29 2.34
N ARG A 148 8.36 -49.63 2.83
CA ARG A 148 7.40 -50.24 3.76
C ARG A 148 6.61 -51.35 3.09
N ILE A 149 6.10 -51.14 1.86
CA ILE A 149 5.32 -52.08 1.09
C ILE A 149 6.15 -53.34 0.83
N ASP A 150 7.38 -53.21 0.37
CA ASP A 150 8.25 -54.33 0.08
C ASP A 150 8.47 -55.25 1.30
N SER A 151 8.57 -54.65 2.49
CA SER A 151 8.71 -55.44 3.73
C SER A 151 7.45 -56.22 4.13
N THR A 152 6.29 -55.84 3.58
CA THR A 152 4.97 -56.38 3.96
C THR A 152 4.38 -57.31 2.90
N LEU A 153 5.00 -57.47 1.71
CA LEU A 153 4.52 -58.32 0.61
C LEU A 153 4.94 -59.78 0.77
N ASN A 154 4.86 -60.33 1.94
CA ASN A 154 5.09 -61.79 2.17
C ASN A 154 3.79 -62.47 2.65
N ARG A 155 3.69 -63.78 2.46
CA ARG A 155 2.48 -64.58 2.78
C ARG A 155 1.97 -64.34 4.20
N ALA A 156 2.86 -64.35 5.18
CA ALA A 156 2.46 -64.21 6.59
C ALA A 156 1.93 -62.77 6.90
N ALA A 157 2.47 -61.77 6.28
CA ALA A 157 1.98 -60.38 6.46
C ALA A 157 0.66 -60.16 5.72
N ILE A 158 0.52 -60.67 4.49
CA ILE A 158 -0.73 -60.62 3.73
C ILE A 158 -1.86 -61.32 4.49
N ALA A 159 -1.61 -62.54 4.99
CA ALA A 159 -2.61 -63.30 5.75
C ALA A 159 -3.08 -62.54 7.01
N ARG A 160 -2.15 -62.00 7.80
CA ARG A 160 -2.49 -61.21 9.00
C ARG A 160 -3.31 -59.94 8.67
N ARG A 161 -2.99 -59.26 7.55
CA ARG A 161 -3.76 -58.09 7.10
C ARG A 161 -5.17 -58.48 6.68
N LEU A 162 -5.33 -59.53 5.92
CA LEU A 162 -6.65 -60.02 5.50
C LEU A 162 -7.51 -60.49 6.69
N GLU A 163 -6.89 -61.10 7.74
CA GLU A 163 -7.58 -61.43 8.96
C GLU A 163 -8.09 -60.16 9.69
N ALA A 164 -7.23 -59.14 9.82
CA ALA A 164 -7.62 -57.86 10.40
C ALA A 164 -8.71 -57.16 9.59
N ASP A 165 -8.62 -57.16 8.27
CA ASP A 165 -9.61 -56.53 7.42
C ASP A 165 -10.95 -57.30 7.45
N ARG A 166 -10.94 -58.60 7.54
CA ARG A 166 -12.15 -59.40 7.75
C ARG A 166 -12.83 -59.00 9.08
N ASP A 167 -12.05 -58.89 10.14
CA ASP A 167 -12.58 -58.54 11.45
C ASP A 167 -13.19 -57.14 11.47
N ILE A 168 -12.57 -56.17 10.76
CA ILE A 168 -13.13 -54.81 10.57
C ILE A 168 -14.42 -54.91 9.73
N LEU A 169 -14.42 -55.64 8.63
CA LEU A 169 -15.58 -55.74 7.72
C LEU A 169 -16.80 -56.40 8.40
N THR A 170 -16.58 -57.23 9.43
CA THR A 170 -17.64 -57.83 10.23
C THR A 170 -18.12 -56.97 11.40
N SER A 171 -17.47 -55.87 11.64
CA SER A 171 -17.85 -54.85 12.66
C SER A 171 -18.85 -53.84 12.14
N SER A 172 -19.45 -53.02 13.02
CA SER A 172 -20.34 -51.93 12.63
C SER A 172 -19.68 -50.85 11.76
N VAL A 173 -18.36 -50.67 11.89
CA VAL A 173 -17.55 -49.73 11.14
C VAL A 173 -17.22 -50.28 9.75
N GLY A 174 -17.32 -51.57 9.59
CA GLY A 174 -16.97 -52.28 8.32
C GLY A 174 -17.83 -51.83 7.11
N MET A 175 -19.06 -51.41 7.31
CA MET A 175 -19.91 -50.91 6.22
C MET A 175 -19.33 -49.61 5.62
N ILE A 176 -18.75 -48.76 6.45
CA ILE A 176 -18.19 -47.47 6.03
C ILE A 176 -16.84 -47.67 5.35
N LEU A 177 -15.97 -48.49 5.90
CA LEU A 177 -14.59 -48.70 5.41
C LEU A 177 -14.48 -49.75 4.29
N ARG A 178 -15.57 -50.44 3.97
CA ARG A 178 -15.60 -51.49 2.96
C ARG A 178 -15.00 -51.13 1.62
N PRO A 179 -15.35 -50.00 0.96
CA PRO A 179 -14.81 -49.65 -0.32
C PRO A 179 -13.27 -49.52 -0.29
N GLN A 180 -12.74 -48.85 0.70
CA GLN A 180 -11.30 -48.60 0.89
C GLN A 180 -10.54 -49.90 1.18
N LEU A 181 -11.05 -50.77 2.07
CA LEU A 181 -10.41 -52.02 2.43
C LEU A 181 -10.39 -53.04 1.25
N LEU A 182 -11.43 -53.03 0.40
CA LEU A 182 -11.46 -53.89 -0.77
C LEU A 182 -10.65 -53.31 -1.96
N ALA A 183 -10.50 -51.99 -2.05
CA ALA A 183 -9.67 -51.33 -3.06
C ALA A 183 -8.17 -51.39 -2.70
N ASP A 184 -7.80 -51.39 -1.41
CA ASP A 184 -6.41 -51.49 -0.95
C ASP A 184 -6.25 -52.49 0.21
N PRO A 185 -6.41 -53.81 -0.05
CA PRO A 185 -6.34 -54.82 1.01
C PRO A 185 -4.94 -54.97 1.61
N LEU A 186 -3.93 -54.44 0.97
CA LEU A 186 -2.54 -54.46 1.42
C LEU A 186 -2.11 -53.15 2.08
N ARG A 187 -3.03 -52.18 2.17
CA ARG A 187 -2.80 -50.84 2.76
C ARG A 187 -1.58 -50.14 2.18
N LEU A 188 -1.45 -50.18 0.87
CA LEU A 188 -0.34 -49.56 0.16
C LEU A 188 -0.38 -48.02 0.33
N THR A 189 -1.58 -47.45 0.39
CA THR A 189 -1.82 -45.99 0.49
C THR A 189 -1.77 -45.43 1.91
N GLU A 190 -1.56 -46.26 2.93
CA GLU A 190 -1.57 -45.84 4.34
C GLU A 190 -0.66 -44.61 4.61
N GLY A 191 0.57 -44.61 4.05
CA GLY A 191 1.47 -43.46 4.23
C GLY A 191 1.02 -42.20 3.48
N ALA A 192 0.37 -42.34 2.35
CA ALA A 192 -0.19 -41.22 1.61
C ALA A 192 -1.40 -40.60 2.39
N VAL A 193 -2.25 -41.45 2.94
CA VAL A 193 -3.40 -41.05 3.76
C VAL A 193 -2.94 -40.41 5.08
N ASP A 194 -1.88 -40.91 5.70
CA ASP A 194 -1.30 -40.30 6.90
C ASP A 194 -0.68 -38.93 6.61
N ARG A 195 -0.01 -38.76 5.46
CA ARG A 195 0.44 -37.42 5.03
C ARG A 195 -0.74 -36.47 4.88
N LEU A 196 -1.84 -36.93 4.28
CA LEU A 196 -3.06 -36.14 4.10
C LEU A 196 -3.65 -35.70 5.47
N ARG A 197 -3.74 -36.62 6.42
CA ARG A 197 -4.21 -36.33 7.79
C ARG A 197 -3.31 -35.32 8.50
N ASN A 198 -2.00 -35.47 8.39
CA ASN A 198 -1.03 -34.57 9.02
C ASN A 198 -1.05 -33.16 8.45
N MET A 199 -1.43 -32.99 7.17
CA MET A 199 -1.64 -31.67 6.58
C MET A 199 -2.84 -30.94 7.20
N GLN A 200 -3.90 -31.68 7.51
CA GLN A 200 -5.11 -31.12 8.11
C GLN A 200 -4.98 -30.87 9.61
N ALA A 201 -4.24 -31.76 10.32
CA ALA A 201 -3.99 -31.62 11.75
C ALA A 201 -3.04 -30.46 12.14
N GLY A 202 -2.59 -29.72 11.13
CA GLY A 202 -1.57 -28.67 11.30
C GLY A 202 -2.02 -27.35 11.91
N GLY A 203 -3.28 -27.17 12.32
CA GLY A 203 -3.80 -25.97 12.98
C GLY A 203 -4.24 -26.21 14.41
N ARG A 204 -4.30 -25.17 15.23
CA ARG A 204 -4.93 -25.14 16.54
C ARG A 204 -6.46 -25.10 16.44
N PHE A 205 -7.00 -26.04 15.67
CA PHE A 205 -8.42 -26.15 15.51
C PHE A 205 -8.88 -27.50 16.08
N SER A 206 -9.87 -27.47 16.90
CA SER A 206 -10.58 -28.64 17.38
C SER A 206 -11.86 -28.82 16.54
N LEU A 207 -12.36 -30.06 16.48
CA LEU A 207 -13.63 -30.34 15.86
C LEU A 207 -14.65 -30.66 16.95
N PHE A 208 -15.80 -30.03 16.85
CA PHE A 208 -16.95 -30.37 17.66
C PHE A 208 -18.17 -30.50 16.73
N GLN A 209 -18.80 -31.67 16.68
CA GLN A 209 -19.85 -32.00 15.71
C GLN A 209 -19.49 -31.61 14.27
N ASP A 210 -18.29 -32.01 13.84
CA ASP A 210 -17.71 -31.75 12.53
C ASP A 210 -17.45 -30.26 12.21
N HIS A 211 -17.76 -29.32 13.11
CA HIS A 211 -17.49 -27.90 12.96
C HIS A 211 -16.10 -27.51 13.49
N ILE A 212 -15.52 -26.50 12.87
CA ILE A 212 -14.18 -25.98 13.18
C ILE A 212 -14.27 -25.03 14.36
N PHE A 213 -13.56 -25.36 15.44
CA PHE A 213 -13.45 -24.54 16.64
C PHE A 213 -11.99 -24.13 16.87
N ALA A 214 -11.78 -22.89 17.28
CA ALA A 214 -10.49 -22.45 17.80
C ALA A 214 -10.25 -23.02 19.22
N ASP A 215 -8.99 -23.02 19.67
CA ASP A 215 -8.62 -23.53 21.02
C ASP A 215 -9.33 -22.80 22.16
N ASP A 216 -9.76 -21.57 21.93
CA ASP A 216 -10.50 -20.76 22.90
C ASP A 216 -12.01 -21.05 22.95
N GLY A 217 -12.48 -22.08 22.21
CA GLY A 217 -13.86 -22.55 22.22
C GLY A 217 -14.81 -21.76 21.32
N ARG A 218 -14.31 -20.94 20.40
CA ARG A 218 -15.12 -20.20 19.40
C ARG A 218 -15.26 -21.00 18.13
N ALA A 219 -16.47 -21.05 17.58
CA ALA A 219 -16.69 -21.67 16.29
C ALA A 219 -16.28 -20.73 15.15
N LEU A 220 -15.70 -21.27 14.09
CA LEU A 220 -15.12 -20.52 12.98
C LEU A 220 -15.85 -20.79 11.67
N LEU A 221 -16.07 -19.73 10.89
CA LEU A 221 -16.52 -19.78 9.51
C LEU A 221 -15.61 -18.91 8.66
N MET A 222 -14.95 -19.50 7.67
CA MET A 222 -14.07 -18.81 6.73
C MET A 222 -14.81 -18.63 5.40
N ILE A 223 -14.89 -17.38 4.94
CA ILE A 223 -15.51 -16.98 3.69
C ILE A 223 -14.42 -16.62 2.70
N GLU A 224 -14.34 -17.32 1.58
CA GLU A 224 -13.48 -17.00 0.47
C GLU A 224 -14.27 -16.23 -0.58
N CYS A 225 -13.87 -14.98 -0.88
CA CYS A 225 -14.57 -14.07 -1.77
C CYS A 225 -13.90 -13.99 -3.14
N SER A 226 -14.70 -13.85 -4.21
CA SER A 226 -14.19 -13.60 -5.58
C SER A 226 -13.78 -12.15 -5.82
N ILE A 227 -14.19 -11.21 -4.94
CA ILE A 227 -13.98 -9.78 -5.12
C ILE A 227 -12.62 -9.38 -4.56
N PRO A 228 -11.78 -8.69 -5.35
CA PRO A 228 -10.56 -8.09 -4.84
C PRO A 228 -10.84 -7.10 -3.71
N ALA A 229 -9.98 -7.07 -2.68
CA ALA A 229 -10.11 -6.12 -1.56
C ALA A 229 -10.09 -4.65 -2.01
N SER A 230 -9.56 -4.36 -3.21
CA SER A 230 -9.49 -3.02 -3.82
C SER A 230 -10.81 -2.53 -4.45
N GLU A 231 -11.81 -3.39 -4.61
CA GLU A 231 -13.13 -3.00 -5.18
C GLU A 231 -14.08 -2.50 -4.09
N THR A 232 -13.89 -1.29 -3.59
CA THR A 232 -14.58 -0.74 -2.41
C THR A 232 -16.09 -0.77 -2.52
N SER A 233 -16.69 -0.37 -3.65
CA SER A 233 -18.16 -0.30 -3.81
C SER A 233 -18.83 -1.66 -3.78
N ALA A 234 -18.17 -2.68 -4.35
CA ALA A 234 -18.66 -4.05 -4.36
C ALA A 234 -18.51 -4.68 -2.97
N ASN A 235 -17.37 -4.43 -2.33
CA ASN A 235 -17.06 -4.89 -0.98
C ASN A 235 -17.99 -4.26 0.06
N GLU A 236 -18.34 -2.97 -0.09
CA GLU A 236 -19.26 -2.29 0.82
C GLU A 236 -20.64 -2.97 0.88
N ARG A 237 -21.20 -3.32 -0.28
CA ARG A 237 -22.49 -4.04 -0.34
C ARG A 237 -22.39 -5.43 0.27
N PHE A 238 -21.33 -6.17 -0.10
CA PHE A 238 -21.10 -7.51 0.41
C PHE A 238 -20.96 -7.53 1.95
N ILE A 239 -20.10 -6.67 2.52
CA ILE A 239 -19.90 -6.57 3.98
C ILE A 239 -21.18 -6.13 4.69
N LYS A 240 -21.96 -5.22 4.10
CA LYS A 240 -23.27 -4.82 4.64
C LYS A 240 -24.24 -6.00 4.71
N ASN A 241 -24.32 -6.80 3.63
CA ASN A 241 -25.16 -7.98 3.58
C ASN A 241 -24.70 -9.05 4.59
N LEU A 242 -23.38 -9.29 4.68
CA LEU A 242 -22.78 -10.18 5.67
C LEU A 242 -23.17 -9.77 7.11
N LYS A 243 -22.99 -8.49 7.46
CA LYS A 243 -23.35 -7.97 8.79
C LYS A 243 -24.85 -8.05 9.08
N THR A 244 -25.67 -7.91 8.05
CA THR A 244 -27.13 -8.10 8.18
C THR A 244 -27.44 -9.56 8.50
N CYS A 245 -26.87 -10.52 7.77
CA CYS A 245 -27.04 -11.95 8.05
C CYS A 245 -26.56 -12.33 9.46
N MET A 246 -25.40 -11.80 9.90
CA MET A 246 -24.90 -12.01 11.27
C MET A 246 -25.90 -11.48 12.31
N ALA A 247 -26.36 -10.24 12.16
CA ALA A 247 -27.28 -9.61 13.11
C ALA A 247 -28.67 -10.31 13.14
N GLU A 248 -29.14 -10.84 12.02
CA GLU A 248 -30.38 -11.64 11.98
C GLU A 248 -30.21 -12.98 12.70
N THR A 249 -29.04 -13.62 12.54
CA THR A 249 -28.73 -14.87 13.23
C THR A 249 -28.57 -14.65 14.72
N GLU A 250 -27.93 -13.56 15.18
CA GLU A 250 -27.83 -13.21 16.60
C GLU A 250 -29.22 -12.95 17.26
N ARG A 251 -30.20 -12.47 16.50
CA ARG A 251 -31.56 -12.28 17.02
C ARG A 251 -32.27 -13.60 17.24
N GLU A 252 -31.94 -14.60 16.44
CA GLU A 252 -32.51 -15.96 16.56
C GLU A 252 -31.83 -16.75 17.67
N PHE A 253 -30.50 -16.67 17.77
CA PHE A 253 -29.67 -17.34 18.76
C PHE A 253 -29.13 -16.32 19.78
N LYS A 254 -29.82 -16.14 20.89
CA LYS A 254 -29.51 -15.09 21.88
C LYS A 254 -28.25 -15.36 22.73
N GLY A 255 -27.80 -16.59 22.75
CA GLY A 255 -26.60 -17.02 23.50
C GLY A 255 -25.28 -16.78 22.77
N VAL A 256 -25.30 -16.36 21.51
CA VAL A 256 -24.12 -16.20 20.67
C VAL A 256 -23.94 -14.78 20.15
N SER A 257 -22.69 -14.45 19.83
CA SER A 257 -22.32 -13.22 19.13
C SER A 257 -21.35 -13.51 18.00
N PHE A 258 -21.55 -12.87 16.87
CA PHE A 258 -20.69 -12.98 15.68
C PHE A 258 -19.75 -11.81 15.54
N HIS A 259 -18.53 -12.10 15.17
CA HIS A 259 -17.51 -11.13 14.83
C HIS A 259 -16.89 -11.52 13.50
N SER A 260 -16.55 -10.53 12.69
CA SER A 260 -15.89 -10.76 11.41
C SER A 260 -14.61 -9.95 11.29
N PHE A 261 -13.62 -10.55 10.66
CA PHE A 261 -12.33 -9.91 10.41
C PHE A 261 -11.75 -10.40 9.08
N GLY A 262 -11.31 -9.44 8.26
CA GLY A 262 -10.67 -9.75 6.98
C GLY A 262 -10.03 -8.54 6.34
N ALA A 263 -9.13 -8.77 5.37
CA ALA A 263 -8.48 -7.72 4.61
C ALA A 263 -9.47 -6.80 3.89
N VAL A 264 -10.60 -7.37 3.44
CA VAL A 264 -11.69 -6.64 2.79
C VAL A 264 -12.32 -5.61 3.75
N GLU A 265 -12.59 -5.99 5.01
CA GLU A 265 -13.16 -5.08 6.01
C GLU A 265 -12.20 -3.96 6.41
N ILE A 266 -10.91 -4.28 6.55
CA ILE A 266 -9.87 -3.28 6.85
C ILE A 266 -9.77 -2.28 5.70
N SER A 267 -9.70 -2.77 4.45
CA SER A 267 -9.63 -1.91 3.26
C SER A 267 -10.85 -1.00 3.16
N LEU A 268 -12.05 -1.53 3.38
CA LEU A 268 -13.28 -0.75 3.37
C LEU A 268 -13.31 0.30 4.49
N SER A 269 -12.89 -0.08 5.70
CA SER A 269 -12.81 0.86 6.84
C SER A 269 -11.82 1.98 6.58
N ASN A 270 -10.67 1.67 5.96
CA ASN A 270 -9.67 2.65 5.53
C ASN A 270 -10.25 3.62 4.50
N ALA A 271 -10.82 3.09 3.41
CA ALA A 271 -11.38 3.88 2.32
C ALA A 271 -12.47 4.84 2.82
N ASN A 272 -13.44 4.32 3.59
CA ASN A 272 -14.51 5.12 4.17
C ASN A 272 -13.97 6.18 5.14
N ARG A 273 -12.97 5.82 5.94
CA ARG A 273 -12.37 6.76 6.89
C ARG A 273 -11.58 7.85 6.18
N ILE A 274 -10.77 7.52 5.19
CA ILE A 274 -10.05 8.49 4.37
C ILE A 274 -11.02 9.48 3.72
N ARG A 275 -12.12 8.96 3.13
CA ARG A 275 -13.14 9.80 2.51
C ARG A 275 -13.80 10.74 3.50
N GLN A 276 -14.18 10.26 4.68
CA GLN A 276 -14.78 11.08 5.74
C GLN A 276 -13.80 12.14 6.26
N ASP A 277 -12.56 11.74 6.52
CA ASP A 277 -11.52 12.65 7.01
C ASP A 277 -11.17 13.70 5.96
N ALA A 278 -11.03 13.32 4.67
CA ALA A 278 -10.77 14.25 3.59
C ALA A 278 -11.90 15.29 3.44
N LEU A 279 -13.16 14.87 3.53
CA LEU A 279 -14.30 15.80 3.52
C LEU A 279 -14.30 16.70 4.75
N PHE A 280 -14.15 16.15 5.95
CA PHE A 280 -14.16 16.92 7.19
C PHE A 280 -13.00 17.94 7.24
N THR A 281 -11.76 17.50 7.01
CA THR A 281 -10.58 18.36 7.05
C THR A 281 -10.59 19.36 5.89
N GLY A 282 -11.09 18.96 4.71
CA GLY A 282 -11.27 19.82 3.57
C GLY A 282 -12.29 20.95 3.83
N ILE A 283 -13.43 20.63 4.39
CA ILE A 283 -14.45 21.65 4.77
C ILE A 283 -13.91 22.55 5.87
N LEU A 284 -13.29 21.97 6.90
CA LEU A 284 -12.71 22.75 8.02
C LEU A 284 -11.67 23.74 7.50
N SER A 285 -10.73 23.27 6.68
CA SER A 285 -9.70 24.14 6.10
C SER A 285 -10.31 25.21 5.19
N ALA A 286 -11.28 24.84 4.34
CA ALA A 286 -11.95 25.78 3.44
C ALA A 286 -12.67 26.90 4.19
N VAL A 287 -13.37 26.58 5.29
CA VAL A 287 -14.06 27.56 6.14
C VAL A 287 -13.06 28.53 6.78
N ILE A 288 -11.97 28.02 7.36
CA ILE A 288 -10.98 28.87 8.02
C ILE A 288 -10.22 29.73 6.98
N ILE A 289 -9.84 29.13 5.82
CA ILE A 289 -9.20 29.85 4.72
C ILE A 289 -10.13 30.95 4.21
N LEU A 290 -11.42 30.64 4.01
CA LEU A 290 -12.41 31.61 3.60
C LEU A 290 -12.51 32.78 4.59
N ALA A 291 -12.54 32.49 5.89
CA ALA A 291 -12.55 33.53 6.94
C ALA A 291 -11.29 34.42 6.89
N LEU A 292 -10.10 33.83 6.70
CA LEU A 292 -8.85 34.56 6.52
C LEU A 292 -8.88 35.45 5.26
N LEU A 293 -9.40 34.94 4.14
CA LEU A 293 -9.51 35.70 2.90
C LEU A 293 -10.56 36.84 3.03
N ILE A 294 -11.70 36.59 3.68
CA ILE A 294 -12.70 37.63 3.95
C ILE A 294 -12.09 38.74 4.79
N TYR A 295 -11.33 38.38 5.83
CA TYR A 295 -10.66 39.39 6.68
C TYR A 295 -9.62 40.19 5.89
N SER A 296 -8.79 39.52 5.03
CA SER A 296 -7.70 40.17 4.29
C SER A 296 -8.19 40.97 3.10
N PHE A 297 -9.07 40.42 2.26
CA PHE A 297 -9.47 41.08 1.01
C PHE A 297 -10.76 41.89 1.07
N ARG A 298 -11.69 41.51 1.95
CA ARG A 298 -12.99 42.18 2.10
C ARG A 298 -13.76 42.39 0.80
N SER A 299 -13.54 41.51 -0.17
CA SER A 299 -14.13 41.57 -1.52
C SER A 299 -14.57 40.18 -1.93
N ALA A 300 -15.88 39.92 -1.97
CA ALA A 300 -16.43 38.64 -2.40
C ALA A 300 -15.99 38.26 -3.83
N ARG A 301 -15.81 39.24 -4.73
CA ARG A 301 -15.36 39.01 -6.08
C ARG A 301 -13.94 38.47 -6.13
N GLU A 302 -13.02 39.06 -5.40
CA GLU A 302 -11.60 38.65 -5.36
C GLU A 302 -11.47 37.26 -4.75
N ILE A 303 -12.20 37.01 -3.66
CA ILE A 303 -12.26 35.69 -3.01
C ILE A 303 -12.80 34.63 -4.00
N GLY A 304 -13.89 34.96 -4.71
CA GLY A 304 -14.46 34.08 -5.74
C GLY A 304 -13.47 33.79 -6.87
N LEU A 305 -12.64 34.77 -7.27
CA LEU A 305 -11.60 34.57 -8.27
C LEU A 305 -10.45 33.69 -7.79
N VAL A 306 -10.07 33.77 -6.51
CA VAL A 306 -9.08 32.85 -5.90
C VAL A 306 -9.58 31.41 -5.99
N PHE A 307 -10.81 31.16 -5.54
CA PHE A 307 -11.38 29.80 -5.61
C PHE A 307 -11.59 29.32 -7.04
N ALA A 308 -12.01 30.21 -7.97
CA ALA A 308 -12.17 29.88 -9.38
C ALA A 308 -10.84 29.45 -10.03
N ALA A 309 -9.74 30.11 -9.70
CA ALA A 309 -8.41 29.76 -10.22
C ALA A 309 -7.99 28.36 -9.75
N VAL A 310 -8.19 28.07 -8.47
CA VAL A 310 -7.80 26.76 -7.88
C VAL A 310 -8.72 25.63 -8.37
N LEU A 311 -10.03 25.90 -8.45
CA LEU A 311 -10.98 24.93 -9.01
C LEU A 311 -10.68 24.60 -10.47
N PHE A 312 -10.37 25.61 -11.28
CA PHE A 312 -9.94 25.39 -12.66
C PHE A 312 -8.66 24.54 -12.72
N GLY A 313 -7.66 24.85 -11.87
CA GLY A 313 -6.44 24.05 -11.76
C GLY A 313 -6.73 22.59 -11.40
N GLY A 314 -7.64 22.34 -10.45
CA GLY A 314 -8.07 20.99 -10.06
C GLY A 314 -8.77 20.24 -11.19
N LEU A 315 -9.70 20.91 -11.91
CA LEU A 315 -10.37 20.31 -13.08
C LEU A 315 -9.38 20.02 -14.21
N PHE A 316 -8.44 20.94 -14.45
CA PHE A 316 -7.36 20.74 -15.43
C PHE A 316 -6.50 19.53 -15.07
N ALA A 317 -6.13 19.37 -13.79
CA ALA A 317 -5.33 18.25 -13.32
C ALA A 317 -6.05 16.92 -13.50
N LEU A 318 -7.33 16.83 -13.10
CA LEU A 318 -8.13 15.61 -13.28
C LEU A 318 -8.30 15.23 -14.74
N ALA A 319 -8.55 16.24 -15.61
CA ALA A 319 -8.69 16.02 -17.04
C ALA A 319 -7.39 15.51 -17.67
N ALA A 320 -6.27 16.15 -17.36
CA ALA A 320 -4.97 15.77 -17.88
C ALA A 320 -4.52 14.40 -17.32
N LEU A 321 -4.83 14.11 -16.05
CA LEU A 321 -4.55 12.80 -15.44
C LEU A 321 -5.34 11.67 -16.12
N HIS A 322 -6.62 11.94 -16.48
CA HIS A 322 -7.39 10.99 -17.29
C HIS A 322 -6.70 10.69 -18.64
N LEU A 323 -6.20 11.72 -19.32
CA LEU A 323 -5.54 11.55 -20.62
C LEU A 323 -4.19 10.84 -20.53
N ILE A 324 -3.48 10.98 -19.40
CA ILE A 324 -2.13 10.40 -19.19
C ILE A 324 -2.21 8.99 -18.62
N ARG A 325 -3.09 8.77 -17.64
CA ARG A 325 -3.13 7.54 -16.83
C ARG A 325 -4.43 6.74 -16.97
N GLY A 326 -5.55 7.37 -17.32
CA GLY A 326 -6.88 6.78 -17.38
C GLY A 326 -7.51 6.50 -16.00
N GLU A 327 -6.71 6.25 -14.99
CA GLU A 327 -7.12 5.96 -13.60
C GLU A 327 -6.22 6.64 -12.58
N ALA A 328 -6.74 6.88 -11.39
CA ALA A 328 -6.01 7.51 -10.30
C ALA A 328 -6.29 6.86 -8.94
N SER A 329 -5.34 6.96 -8.02
CA SER A 329 -5.54 6.57 -6.62
C SER A 329 -6.43 7.59 -5.91
N THR A 330 -7.55 7.15 -5.35
CA THR A 330 -8.45 7.99 -4.53
C THR A 330 -7.72 8.63 -3.36
N ILE A 331 -6.80 7.90 -2.74
CA ILE A 331 -6.00 8.38 -1.62
C ILE A 331 -5.05 9.49 -2.08
N ALA A 332 -4.37 9.32 -3.23
CA ALA A 332 -3.48 10.33 -3.78
C ALA A 332 -4.23 11.63 -4.09
N VAL A 333 -5.42 11.53 -4.68
CA VAL A 333 -6.29 12.70 -4.95
C VAL A 333 -6.84 13.29 -3.63
N GLY A 334 -7.16 12.46 -2.62
CA GLY A 334 -7.60 12.92 -1.30
C GLY A 334 -6.51 13.73 -0.56
N ILE A 335 -5.27 13.26 -0.57
CA ILE A 335 -4.10 13.99 -0.04
C ILE A 335 -3.89 15.31 -0.80
N SER A 336 -4.29 15.36 -2.05
CA SER A 336 -4.17 16.56 -2.90
C SER A 336 -4.98 17.75 -2.41
N SER A 337 -5.91 17.58 -1.47
CA SER A 337 -6.58 18.69 -0.78
C SER A 337 -5.57 19.66 -0.13
N ILE A 338 -4.41 19.13 0.30
CA ILE A 338 -3.28 19.94 0.77
C ILE A 338 -2.73 20.83 -0.35
N ILE A 339 -2.65 20.30 -1.57
CA ILE A 339 -2.07 20.99 -2.72
C ILE A 339 -2.97 22.14 -3.18
N PHE A 340 -4.28 22.06 -2.93
CA PHE A 340 -5.17 23.20 -3.11
C PHE A 340 -4.73 24.41 -2.26
N GLY A 341 -4.26 24.18 -1.04
CA GLY A 341 -3.67 25.24 -0.19
C GLY A 341 -2.45 25.90 -0.86
N ILE A 342 -1.58 25.12 -1.50
CA ILE A 342 -0.43 25.61 -2.26
C ILE A 342 -0.89 26.45 -3.47
N ALA A 343 -1.86 25.93 -4.23
CA ALA A 343 -2.36 26.57 -5.44
C ALA A 343 -3.01 27.94 -5.17
N ILE A 344 -3.63 28.12 -3.99
CA ILE A 344 -4.21 29.41 -3.55
C ILE A 344 -3.15 30.53 -3.54
N ASN A 345 -1.87 30.23 -3.32
CA ASN A 345 -0.83 31.23 -3.24
C ASN A 345 -0.66 32.04 -4.53
N TYR A 346 -0.81 31.40 -5.69
CA TYR A 346 -0.62 32.09 -6.98
C TYR A 346 -1.64 33.21 -7.22
N PRO A 347 -2.97 32.97 -7.17
CA PRO A 347 -3.94 34.06 -7.28
C PRO A 347 -3.84 35.05 -6.11
N LEU A 348 -3.46 34.61 -4.90
CA LEU A 348 -3.31 35.45 -3.73
C LEU A 348 -2.18 36.49 -3.92
N HIS A 349 -1.00 36.06 -4.38
CA HIS A 349 0.11 36.96 -4.67
C HIS A 349 -0.25 37.92 -5.80
N PHE A 350 -0.96 37.47 -6.83
CA PHE A 350 -1.38 38.33 -7.94
C PHE A 350 -2.36 39.40 -7.47
N ILE A 351 -3.41 39.03 -6.74
CA ILE A 351 -4.43 39.95 -6.23
C ILE A 351 -3.84 40.91 -5.17
N GLY A 352 -3.00 40.37 -4.26
CA GLY A 352 -2.33 41.18 -3.25
C GLY A 352 -1.45 42.27 -3.88
N HIS A 353 -0.71 41.96 -4.93
CA HIS A 353 0.07 42.97 -5.64
C HIS A 353 -0.80 43.96 -6.44
N HIS A 354 -1.95 43.49 -6.98
CA HIS A 354 -2.91 44.35 -7.66
C HIS A 354 -3.50 45.44 -6.73
N HIS A 355 -3.61 45.19 -5.43
CA HIS A 355 -4.03 46.20 -4.46
C HIS A 355 -3.06 47.38 -4.33
N HIS A 356 -1.75 47.12 -4.53
CA HIS A 356 -0.72 48.16 -4.52
C HIS A 356 -0.50 48.82 -5.86
N THR A 357 -0.72 48.08 -6.98
CA THR A 357 -0.46 48.50 -8.35
C THR A 357 -1.75 48.32 -9.16
N PRO A 358 -2.55 49.39 -9.34
CA PRO A 358 -3.89 49.30 -9.91
C PRO A 358 -3.94 48.87 -11.41
N ASP A 359 -2.83 48.97 -12.12
CA ASP A 359 -2.74 48.62 -13.54
C ASP A 359 -2.34 47.13 -13.66
N PRO A 360 -3.22 46.26 -14.22
CA PRO A 360 -2.92 44.85 -14.42
C PRO A 360 -1.67 44.58 -15.27
N ARG A 361 -1.34 45.47 -16.20
CA ARG A 361 -0.11 45.36 -17.02
C ARG A 361 1.15 45.54 -16.17
N ALA A 362 1.13 46.48 -15.22
CA ALA A 362 2.22 46.71 -14.31
C ALA A 362 2.37 45.52 -13.33
N VAL A 363 1.25 44.97 -12.84
CA VAL A 363 1.24 43.75 -12.01
C VAL A 363 1.87 42.58 -12.75
N ILE A 364 1.46 42.33 -14.02
CA ILE A 364 2.04 41.25 -14.83
C ILE A 364 3.56 41.46 -14.96
N LYS A 365 4.01 42.67 -15.24
CA LYS A 365 5.43 42.98 -15.44
C LYS A 365 6.25 42.69 -14.16
N ASP A 366 5.69 42.97 -12.97
CA ASP A 366 6.41 42.86 -11.69
C ASP A 366 6.36 41.42 -11.12
N ILE A 367 5.25 40.70 -11.32
CA ILE A 367 5.00 39.41 -10.64
C ILE A 367 5.23 38.17 -11.52
N VAL A 368 5.09 38.24 -12.81
CA VAL A 368 5.18 37.08 -13.72
C VAL A 368 6.43 36.26 -13.43
N ARG A 369 7.57 36.92 -13.20
CA ARG A 369 8.83 36.20 -13.00
C ARG A 369 8.86 35.44 -11.66
N PRO A 370 8.74 36.07 -10.48
CA PRO A 370 8.79 35.32 -9.23
C PRO A 370 7.70 34.24 -9.17
N LEU A 371 6.51 34.56 -9.69
CA LEU A 371 5.39 33.61 -9.72
C LEU A 371 5.67 32.39 -10.61
N THR A 372 6.27 32.60 -11.79
CA THR A 372 6.59 31.51 -12.72
C THR A 372 7.77 30.68 -12.20
N VAL A 373 8.79 31.34 -11.64
CA VAL A 373 9.95 30.61 -11.09
C VAL A 373 9.49 29.74 -9.91
N GLY A 374 8.74 30.30 -8.95
CA GLY A 374 8.19 29.52 -7.85
C GLY A 374 7.29 28.39 -8.32
N ASN A 375 6.45 28.62 -9.35
CA ASN A 375 5.64 27.56 -9.91
C ASN A 375 6.49 26.45 -10.56
N VAL A 376 7.51 26.79 -11.33
CA VAL A 376 8.38 25.80 -11.99
C VAL A 376 9.16 24.98 -10.97
N THR A 377 9.68 25.59 -9.91
CA THR A 377 10.38 24.87 -8.84
C THR A 377 9.44 23.92 -8.12
N THR A 378 8.25 24.39 -7.75
CA THR A 378 7.22 23.59 -7.07
C THR A 378 6.73 22.44 -7.96
N VAL A 379 6.42 22.70 -9.22
CA VAL A 379 6.04 21.67 -10.21
C VAL A 379 7.16 20.64 -10.37
N SER A 380 8.42 21.07 -10.45
CA SER A 380 9.57 20.17 -10.58
C SER A 380 9.77 19.30 -9.32
N ALA A 381 9.54 19.86 -8.14
CA ALA A 381 9.59 19.12 -6.89
C ALA A 381 8.52 18.02 -6.87
N PHE A 382 7.27 18.31 -7.22
CA PHE A 382 6.21 17.30 -7.31
C PHE A 382 6.44 16.30 -8.46
N MET A 383 6.98 16.77 -9.59
CA MET A 383 7.31 15.89 -10.71
C MET A 383 8.38 14.85 -10.35
N SER A 384 9.25 15.11 -9.36
CA SER A 384 10.22 14.11 -8.87
C SER A 384 9.52 12.86 -8.31
N LEU A 385 8.29 12.99 -7.76
CA LEU A 385 7.51 11.86 -7.28
C LEU A 385 7.10 10.88 -8.40
N VAL A 386 7.02 11.36 -9.64
CA VAL A 386 6.67 10.52 -10.80
C VAL A 386 7.72 9.43 -11.07
N PHE A 387 8.95 9.66 -10.65
CA PHE A 387 10.06 8.72 -10.81
C PHE A 387 10.23 7.75 -9.62
N ILE A 388 9.42 7.88 -8.58
CA ILE A 388 9.39 6.93 -7.47
C ILE A 388 8.67 5.64 -7.91
N ASN A 389 9.15 4.52 -7.41
CA ASN A 389 8.55 3.22 -7.67
C ASN A 389 7.31 2.96 -6.80
N SER A 390 6.33 3.88 -6.86
CA SER A 390 5.04 3.77 -6.17
C SER A 390 3.97 4.40 -7.04
N ASP A 391 2.93 3.64 -7.39
CA ASP A 391 1.86 4.14 -8.27
C ASP A 391 1.10 5.31 -7.67
N ALA A 392 0.82 5.26 -6.37
CA ALA A 392 0.11 6.35 -5.68
C ALA A 392 0.96 7.64 -5.62
N MET A 393 2.28 7.51 -5.42
CA MET A 393 3.19 8.66 -5.45
C MET A 393 3.29 9.27 -6.85
N ARG A 394 3.31 8.44 -7.90
CA ARG A 394 3.27 8.89 -9.29
C ARG A 394 1.99 9.65 -9.59
N ASP A 395 0.83 9.10 -9.19
CA ASP A 395 -0.46 9.76 -9.37
C ASP A 395 -0.50 11.11 -8.65
N LEU A 396 0.03 11.19 -7.43
CA LEU A 396 0.14 12.42 -6.67
C LEU A 396 1.06 13.43 -7.35
N GLY A 397 2.22 13.00 -7.83
CA GLY A 397 3.19 13.84 -8.53
C GLY A 397 2.59 14.46 -9.80
N TRP A 398 1.90 13.66 -10.63
CA TRP A 398 1.18 14.13 -11.80
C TRP A 398 0.06 15.09 -11.42
N PHE A 399 -0.82 14.71 -10.50
CA PHE A 399 -1.95 15.55 -10.11
C PHE A 399 -1.51 16.89 -9.54
N ALA A 400 -0.54 16.88 -8.60
CA ALA A 400 -0.02 18.09 -8.00
C ALA A 400 0.60 19.04 -9.04
N SER A 401 1.47 18.51 -9.88
CA SER A 401 2.13 19.29 -10.94
C SER A 401 1.12 19.90 -11.90
N LEU A 402 0.16 19.12 -12.37
CA LEU A 402 -0.87 19.57 -13.31
C LEU A 402 -1.84 20.57 -12.68
N LEU A 403 -2.17 20.43 -11.39
CA LEU A 403 -3.00 21.38 -10.66
C LEU A 403 -2.32 22.74 -10.57
N LEU A 404 -1.03 22.77 -10.24
CA LEU A 404 -0.26 24.01 -10.16
C LEU A 404 -0.09 24.68 -11.54
N VAL A 405 0.18 23.88 -12.58
CA VAL A 405 0.24 24.37 -13.97
C VAL A 405 -1.11 24.94 -14.40
N GLY A 406 -2.21 24.24 -14.15
CA GLY A 406 -3.55 24.72 -14.48
C GLY A 406 -3.91 26.02 -13.74
N THR A 407 -3.54 26.11 -12.46
CA THR A 407 -3.79 27.29 -11.63
C THR A 407 -3.00 28.50 -12.15
N ILE A 408 -1.70 28.35 -12.43
CA ILE A 408 -0.89 29.47 -12.93
C ILE A 408 -1.34 29.91 -14.33
N LEU A 409 -1.77 28.98 -15.18
CA LEU A 409 -2.35 29.34 -16.49
C LEU A 409 -3.60 30.20 -16.30
N PHE A 410 -4.48 29.85 -15.37
CA PHE A 410 -5.64 30.68 -15.06
C PHE A 410 -5.23 32.08 -14.54
N VAL A 411 -4.27 32.11 -13.61
CA VAL A 411 -3.79 33.35 -12.99
C VAL A 411 -3.13 34.29 -14.01
N LEU A 412 -2.39 33.78 -14.95
CA LEU A 412 -1.67 34.60 -15.94
C LEU A 412 -2.53 34.98 -17.14
N LEU A 413 -3.46 34.12 -17.59
CA LEU A 413 -4.24 34.34 -18.79
C LEU A 413 -5.61 34.95 -18.50
N PHE A 414 -6.32 34.48 -17.49
CA PHE A 414 -7.72 34.86 -17.25
C PHE A 414 -7.89 35.87 -16.11
N LEU A 415 -7.19 35.73 -15.00
CA LEU A 415 -7.35 36.54 -13.81
C LEU A 415 -7.13 38.06 -14.10
N PRO A 416 -6.13 38.53 -14.91
CA PRO A 416 -5.91 39.94 -15.15
C PRO A 416 -7.09 40.63 -15.86
N HIS A 417 -7.87 39.87 -16.64
CA HIS A 417 -9.06 40.40 -17.34
C HIS A 417 -10.32 40.40 -16.49
N LEU A 418 -10.32 39.58 -15.41
CA LEU A 418 -11.44 39.47 -14.48
C LEU A 418 -11.35 40.46 -13.30
N LEU A 419 -10.19 41.05 -13.05
CA LEU A 419 -9.98 42.05 -12.01
C LEU A 419 -10.44 43.44 -12.49
N PRO A 420 -10.89 44.36 -11.58
CA PRO A 420 -11.27 45.69 -11.90
C PRO A 420 -10.05 46.52 -12.31
N HIS A 421 -10.16 47.34 -13.38
CA HIS A 421 -9.07 48.19 -13.89
C HIS A 421 -8.71 49.36 -12.99
N ARG A 422 -9.51 49.66 -12.00
CA ARG A 422 -9.24 50.71 -10.98
C ARG A 422 -9.39 50.11 -9.61
N ALA A 423 -8.30 49.64 -9.05
CA ALA A 423 -8.25 49.33 -7.64
C ALA A 423 -8.16 50.65 -6.88
N VAL A 424 -9.08 50.90 -5.94
CA VAL A 424 -8.89 51.94 -4.94
C VAL A 424 -7.81 51.37 -3.99
N PRO A 425 -6.70 52.13 -3.76
CA PRO A 425 -5.69 51.69 -2.80
C PRO A 425 -6.39 51.43 -1.46
N ARG A 426 -6.48 50.23 -1.05
CA ARG A 426 -7.08 49.83 0.24
C ARG A 426 -5.95 49.69 1.24
N PRO A 427 -6.11 50.14 2.50
CA PRO A 427 -5.14 49.87 3.54
C PRO A 427 -5.03 48.33 3.70
N ASP A 428 -3.80 47.83 3.72
CA ASP A 428 -3.52 46.43 3.99
C ASP A 428 -3.95 46.05 5.38
N TYR A 429 -4.99 45.22 5.45
CA TYR A 429 -5.40 44.58 6.68
C TYR A 429 -4.68 43.21 6.78
N SER A 430 -3.35 43.25 6.97
CA SER A 430 -2.62 42.02 7.28
C SER A 430 -2.85 41.65 8.75
N PRO A 431 -3.46 40.48 9.03
CA PRO A 431 -3.63 40.02 10.40
C PRO A 431 -2.29 39.80 11.11
N PHE A 432 -1.22 39.66 10.34
CA PHE A 432 0.13 39.36 10.83
C PHE A 432 1.07 40.57 10.86
N ARG A 433 0.57 41.78 10.66
CA ARG A 433 1.40 42.99 10.58
C ARG A 433 2.28 43.21 11.83
N TRP A 434 1.81 42.82 13.01
CA TRP A 434 2.60 42.85 14.24
C TRP A 434 3.86 41.98 14.15
N PHE A 435 3.80 40.87 13.43
CA PHE A 435 4.92 39.96 13.21
C PHE A 435 5.80 40.42 12.05
N THR A 436 5.20 40.75 10.91
CA THR A 436 5.91 41.07 9.64
C THR A 436 6.64 42.42 9.72
N SER A 437 6.17 43.38 10.53
CA SER A 437 6.80 44.67 10.72
C SER A 437 8.11 44.61 11.51
N ARG A 438 8.37 43.53 12.24
CA ARG A 438 9.59 43.41 13.05
C ARG A 438 10.80 43.00 12.21
N PRO A 439 12.00 43.57 12.50
CA PRO A 439 13.21 43.25 11.76
C PRO A 439 13.89 41.99 12.36
N TRP A 440 13.25 40.80 12.23
CA TRP A 440 13.73 39.57 12.85
C TRP A 440 15.16 39.21 12.41
N GLY A 441 15.50 39.35 11.13
CA GLY A 441 16.83 39.03 10.58
C GLY A 441 17.95 40.05 10.97
N SER A 442 17.63 41.13 11.67
CA SER A 442 18.61 42.10 12.17
C SER A 442 18.84 41.98 13.67
N ASN A 443 18.01 41.22 14.39
CA ASN A 443 18.13 41.05 15.83
C ASN A 443 19.15 39.93 16.17
N ARG A 444 20.31 40.30 16.69
CA ARG A 444 21.39 39.39 17.03
C ARG A 444 20.99 38.32 18.05
N VAL A 445 20.08 38.62 18.96
CA VAL A 445 19.59 37.66 19.97
C VAL A 445 18.75 36.60 19.31
N VAL A 446 17.83 36.99 18.42
CA VAL A 446 17.00 36.03 17.66
C VAL A 446 17.86 35.12 16.76
N ILE A 447 18.83 35.70 16.04
CA ILE A 447 19.74 34.94 15.19
C ILE A 447 20.56 33.96 16.03
N GLY A 448 21.11 34.42 17.17
CA GLY A 448 21.85 33.56 18.10
C GLY A 448 21.01 32.42 18.66
N ALA A 449 19.74 32.69 19.01
CA ALA A 449 18.80 31.70 19.50
C ALA A 449 18.46 30.65 18.42
N VAL A 450 18.25 31.09 17.18
CA VAL A 450 17.96 30.16 16.05
C VAL A 450 19.17 29.32 15.71
N VAL A 451 20.38 29.90 15.68
CA VAL A 451 21.61 29.12 15.44
C VAL A 451 21.82 28.12 16.57
N PHE A 452 21.67 28.54 17.84
CA PHE A 452 21.78 27.64 18.99
C PHE A 452 20.76 26.50 18.91
N LEU A 453 19.50 26.80 18.60
CA LEU A 453 18.46 25.81 18.46
C LEU A 453 18.72 24.86 17.28
N THR A 454 19.28 25.36 16.17
CA THR A 454 19.69 24.52 15.04
C THR A 454 20.76 23.50 15.44
N ILE A 455 21.78 23.96 16.20
CA ILE A 455 22.82 23.07 16.73
C ILE A 455 22.21 22.07 17.72
N LEU A 456 21.33 22.51 18.61
CA LEU A 456 20.66 21.64 19.58
C LEU A 456 19.82 20.57 18.88
N LEU A 457 19.01 20.95 17.89
CA LEU A 457 18.14 20.04 17.15
C LEU A 457 18.94 19.05 16.29
N SER A 458 20.15 19.40 15.85
CA SER A 458 20.99 18.47 15.10
C SER A 458 21.40 17.24 15.92
N PHE A 459 21.48 17.33 17.25
CA PHE A 459 21.76 16.19 18.12
C PHE A 459 20.58 15.22 18.25
N PHE A 460 19.36 15.65 17.93
CA PHE A 460 18.15 14.84 17.96
C PHE A 460 17.74 14.33 16.57
N SER A 461 18.46 14.74 15.52
CA SER A 461 18.13 14.36 14.14
C SER A 461 18.29 12.86 13.85
N ASP A 462 19.22 12.18 14.54
CA ASP A 462 19.43 10.74 14.42
C ASP A 462 18.29 9.91 15.05
N GLY A 463 17.44 10.53 15.87
CA GLY A 463 16.25 9.89 16.45
C GLY A 463 15.10 9.72 15.46
N SER A 464 15.17 10.30 14.27
CA SER A 464 14.14 10.11 13.26
C SER A 464 14.17 8.68 12.69
N SER A 465 13.03 8.00 12.70
CA SER A 465 12.91 6.61 12.27
C SER A 465 11.74 6.44 11.29
N PHE A 466 11.69 5.28 10.64
CA PHE A 466 10.61 4.93 9.72
C PHE A 466 9.64 3.95 10.37
N GLU A 467 8.34 4.18 10.16
CA GLU A 467 7.27 3.26 10.56
C GLU A 467 6.80 2.48 9.33
N ALA A 468 7.00 1.18 9.36
CA ALA A 468 6.56 0.28 8.30
C ALA A 468 5.47 -0.70 8.77
N ASP A 469 5.06 -0.63 10.03
CA ASP A 469 3.96 -1.46 10.53
C ASP A 469 2.63 -0.99 9.92
N MET A 470 2.15 -1.77 8.94
CA MET A 470 0.89 -1.50 8.25
C MET A 470 -0.31 -1.48 9.20
N ALA A 471 -0.26 -2.18 10.32
CA ALA A 471 -1.33 -2.16 11.32
C ALA A 471 -1.43 -0.80 12.04
N ARG A 472 -0.32 -0.06 12.14
CA ARG A 472 -0.29 1.29 12.70
C ARG A 472 -0.61 2.37 11.68
N ILE A 473 -0.34 2.11 10.40
CA ILE A 473 -0.62 3.05 9.30
C ILE A 473 -2.09 2.98 8.88
N ASN A 474 -2.69 1.78 8.92
CA ASN A 474 -4.09 1.55 8.56
C ASN A 474 -5.03 2.01 9.68
N TYR A 475 -6.22 2.47 9.26
CA TYR A 475 -7.30 2.74 10.20
C TYR A 475 -8.00 1.43 10.58
N MET A 476 -7.98 1.10 11.86
CA MET A 476 -8.77 0.03 12.45
C MET A 476 -9.70 0.62 13.50
N THR A 477 -10.96 0.21 13.48
CA THR A 477 -11.88 0.52 14.59
C THR A 477 -11.42 -0.20 15.86
N ASP A 478 -11.87 0.24 17.04
CA ASP A 478 -11.51 -0.45 18.29
C ASP A 478 -12.02 -1.89 18.32
N ALA A 479 -13.15 -2.18 17.65
CA ALA A 479 -13.64 -3.53 17.44
C ALA A 479 -12.66 -4.35 16.57
N HIS A 480 -12.31 -3.85 15.37
CA HIS A 480 -11.36 -4.53 14.49
C HIS A 480 -9.98 -4.75 15.14
N ARG A 481 -9.55 -3.84 16.00
CA ARG A 481 -8.29 -3.95 16.73
C ARG A 481 -8.32 -5.07 17.77
N LYS A 482 -9.45 -5.23 18.48
CA LYS A 482 -9.69 -6.34 19.40
C LYS A 482 -9.78 -7.66 18.64
N ASP A 483 -10.54 -7.70 17.54
CA ASP A 483 -10.71 -8.89 16.71
C ASP A 483 -9.38 -9.34 16.09
N PHE A 484 -8.56 -8.39 15.63
CA PHE A 484 -7.20 -8.68 15.15
C PHE A 484 -6.29 -9.24 16.26
N ALA A 485 -6.33 -8.66 17.45
CA ALA A 485 -5.55 -9.15 18.59
C ALA A 485 -5.99 -10.56 18.99
N HIS A 486 -7.29 -10.83 18.98
CA HIS A 486 -7.84 -12.16 19.24
C HIS A 486 -7.44 -13.17 18.16
N LEU A 487 -7.61 -12.81 16.88
CA LEU A 487 -7.23 -13.68 15.77
C LEU A 487 -5.72 -13.99 15.81
N ARG A 488 -4.90 -12.98 16.08
CA ARG A 488 -3.46 -13.14 16.23
C ARG A 488 -3.12 -14.07 17.41
N ALA A 489 -3.81 -13.96 18.54
CA ALA A 489 -3.61 -14.83 19.69
C ALA A 489 -4.03 -16.28 19.40
N MET A 490 -5.12 -16.48 18.63
CA MET A 490 -5.57 -17.80 18.17
C MET A 490 -4.59 -18.45 17.20
N LEU A 491 -3.99 -17.65 16.31
CA LEU A 491 -3.06 -18.14 15.28
C LEU A 491 -1.60 -18.16 15.73
N SER A 492 -1.23 -17.40 16.77
CA SER A 492 0.14 -17.36 17.28
C SER A 492 0.47 -18.60 18.07
N GLU A 493 1.02 -19.58 17.41
CA GLU A 493 1.95 -20.51 18.07
C GLU A 493 3.18 -19.71 18.54
N ASN A 494 3.91 -20.25 19.54
CA ASN A 494 5.25 -19.77 19.88
C ASN A 494 6.27 -19.94 18.73
N GLN A 495 5.79 -20.30 17.54
CA GLN A 495 6.60 -20.57 16.35
C GLN A 495 6.39 -19.47 15.31
N HIS A 496 7.51 -19.02 14.77
CA HIS A 496 7.55 -18.07 13.70
C HIS A 496 7.17 -18.76 12.37
N ILE A 497 6.40 -18.08 11.50
CA ILE A 497 5.98 -18.59 10.19
C ILE A 497 6.74 -17.86 9.10
N LEU A 498 7.52 -18.60 8.32
CA LEU A 498 8.15 -18.13 7.10
C LEU A 498 7.35 -18.66 5.91
N TYR A 499 6.93 -17.78 5.03
CA TYR A 499 6.25 -18.13 3.80
C TYR A 499 7.28 -18.44 2.72
N TYR A 500 7.19 -19.62 2.13
CA TYR A 500 8.02 -20.02 0.99
C TYR A 500 7.13 -20.23 -0.23
N VAL A 501 7.21 -19.32 -1.16
CA VAL A 501 6.36 -19.26 -2.36
C VAL A 501 7.18 -19.64 -3.58
N THR A 502 6.71 -20.63 -4.32
CA THR A 502 7.27 -21.01 -5.62
C THR A 502 6.35 -20.56 -6.75
N GLU A 503 6.89 -19.98 -7.79
CA GLU A 503 6.14 -19.40 -8.90
C GLU A 503 6.46 -20.13 -10.21
N GLY A 504 5.44 -20.29 -11.06
CA GLY A 504 5.57 -20.81 -12.42
C GLY A 504 4.60 -20.13 -13.37
N ALA A 505 4.95 -20.03 -14.64
CA ALA A 505 4.06 -19.49 -15.68
C ALA A 505 2.82 -20.36 -15.91
N THR A 506 2.93 -21.64 -15.60
CA THR A 506 1.83 -22.61 -15.67
C THR A 506 1.72 -23.36 -14.34
N PRO A 507 0.56 -23.96 -14.03
CA PRO A 507 0.40 -24.78 -12.83
C PRO A 507 1.46 -25.90 -12.75
N ASP A 508 1.77 -26.55 -13.86
CA ASP A 508 2.75 -27.62 -13.90
C ASP A 508 4.17 -27.12 -13.60
N SER A 509 4.59 -26.00 -14.18
CA SER A 509 5.91 -25.43 -13.90
C SER A 509 6.06 -24.96 -12.45
N ALA A 510 4.98 -24.49 -11.83
CA ALA A 510 4.97 -24.12 -10.41
C ALA A 510 5.10 -25.38 -9.52
N LEU A 511 4.40 -26.47 -9.85
CA LEU A 511 4.51 -27.75 -9.15
C LEU A 511 5.92 -28.31 -9.26
N GLU A 512 6.51 -28.30 -10.45
CA GLU A 512 7.87 -28.76 -10.68
C GLU A 512 8.91 -27.96 -9.87
N ALA A 513 8.79 -26.61 -9.85
CA ALA A 513 9.64 -25.75 -9.04
C ALA A 513 9.47 -26.02 -7.53
N ASN A 514 8.23 -26.29 -7.09
CA ASN A 514 7.96 -26.65 -5.70
C ASN A 514 8.60 -27.98 -5.32
N GLU A 515 8.47 -29.01 -6.18
CA GLU A 515 9.04 -30.34 -5.95
C GLU A 515 10.57 -30.31 -5.87
N GLN A 516 11.23 -29.48 -6.68
CA GLN A 516 12.69 -29.27 -6.60
C GLN A 516 13.12 -28.69 -5.24
N SER A 517 12.23 -27.94 -4.60
CA SER A 517 12.47 -27.33 -3.29
C SER A 517 12.26 -28.30 -2.12
N LEU A 518 11.42 -29.33 -2.28
CA LEU A 518 11.07 -30.24 -1.18
C LEU A 518 12.28 -30.93 -0.54
N ALA A 519 13.28 -31.31 -1.32
CA ALA A 519 14.50 -31.93 -0.80
C ALA A 519 15.29 -30.96 0.10
N ALA A 520 15.32 -29.68 -0.24
CA ALA A 520 15.96 -28.64 0.55
C ALA A 520 15.20 -28.40 1.87
N LEU A 521 13.87 -28.34 1.79
CA LEU A 521 12.99 -28.21 2.97
C LEU A 521 13.12 -29.41 3.92
N ALA A 522 13.16 -30.61 3.36
CA ALA A 522 13.39 -31.84 4.14
C ALA A 522 14.76 -31.84 4.86
N ASN A 523 15.81 -31.33 4.20
CA ASN A 523 17.13 -31.21 4.81
C ASN A 523 17.15 -30.17 5.93
N LEU A 524 16.48 -29.03 5.78
CA LEU A 524 16.35 -28.02 6.85
C LEU A 524 15.56 -28.59 8.04
N LYS A 525 14.53 -29.38 7.77
CA LYS A 525 13.77 -30.08 8.84
C LYS A 525 14.64 -31.10 9.57
N LYS A 526 15.45 -31.89 8.86
CA LYS A 526 16.38 -32.87 9.48
C LYS A 526 17.45 -32.20 10.36
N ARG A 527 17.89 -30.98 10.01
CA ARG A 527 18.83 -30.19 10.82
C ARG A 527 18.16 -29.52 12.03
N GLY A 528 16.85 -29.54 12.10
CA GLY A 528 16.09 -28.84 13.14
C GLY A 528 15.98 -27.34 12.91
N ASP A 529 16.33 -26.84 11.72
CA ASP A 529 16.18 -25.42 11.37
C ASP A 529 14.70 -25.06 11.13
N ILE A 530 13.90 -26.04 10.73
CA ILE A 530 12.45 -25.95 10.54
C ILE A 530 11.81 -27.08 11.36
N SER A 531 10.80 -26.76 12.17
CA SER A 531 10.06 -27.73 12.96
C SER A 531 9.02 -28.48 12.13
N ARG A 532 8.29 -27.76 11.26
CA ARG A 532 7.21 -28.28 10.43
C ARG A 532 7.12 -27.52 9.12
N VAL A 533 6.69 -28.22 8.07
CA VAL A 533 6.32 -27.65 6.78
C VAL A 533 4.84 -27.90 6.55
N GLY A 534 4.06 -26.84 6.33
CA GLY A 534 2.68 -26.92 5.82
C GLY A 534 2.67 -26.58 4.34
N GLY A 535 2.03 -27.41 3.55
CA GLY A 535 2.00 -27.24 2.08
C GLY A 535 1.38 -28.45 1.41
N ILE A 536 1.43 -28.52 0.10
CA ILE A 536 0.87 -29.65 -0.66
C ILE A 536 1.74 -30.93 -0.58
N ASP A 537 2.96 -30.84 -0.04
CA ASP A 537 3.90 -31.96 0.25
C ASP A 537 3.97 -33.04 -0.86
N GLY A 538 3.93 -32.64 -2.13
CA GLY A 538 3.96 -33.54 -3.27
C GLY A 538 2.69 -34.41 -3.45
N LEU A 539 1.58 -34.09 -2.80
CA LEU A 539 0.28 -34.74 -3.00
C LEU A 539 -0.35 -34.38 -4.34
N ILE A 540 -0.02 -33.20 -4.87
CA ILE A 540 -0.37 -32.81 -6.22
C ILE A 540 0.92 -32.85 -7.05
N PRO A 541 1.21 -33.94 -7.79
CA PRO A 541 2.47 -34.09 -8.51
C PRO A 541 2.45 -33.36 -9.87
N SER A 542 3.60 -32.73 -10.22
CA SER A 542 3.85 -32.28 -11.59
C SER A 542 3.81 -33.42 -12.59
N ARG A 543 3.67 -33.13 -13.88
CA ARG A 543 3.70 -34.14 -14.94
C ARG A 543 5.00 -34.96 -14.95
N ALA A 544 6.12 -34.28 -14.67
CA ALA A 544 7.42 -34.95 -14.57
C ALA A 544 7.45 -35.93 -13.38
N ARG A 545 6.90 -35.51 -12.25
CA ARG A 545 6.82 -36.37 -11.04
C ARG A 545 5.83 -37.49 -11.21
N GLN A 546 4.72 -37.26 -11.92
CA GLN A 546 3.81 -38.35 -12.30
C GLN A 546 4.53 -39.39 -13.12
N ALA A 547 5.25 -38.98 -14.17
CA ALA A 547 6.00 -39.91 -15.03
C ALA A 547 6.99 -40.76 -14.21
N GLU A 548 7.73 -40.17 -13.30
CA GLU A 548 8.64 -40.84 -12.38
C GLU A 548 7.90 -41.87 -11.50
N ARG A 549 6.81 -41.45 -10.86
CA ARG A 549 6.04 -42.31 -9.94
C ARG A 549 5.36 -43.46 -10.68
N LEU A 550 4.81 -43.22 -11.86
CA LEU A 550 4.19 -44.26 -12.70
C LEU A 550 5.22 -45.28 -13.22
N GLY A 551 6.36 -44.78 -13.68
CA GLY A 551 7.46 -45.65 -14.08
C GLY A 551 7.96 -46.56 -12.94
N ARG A 552 8.02 -46.01 -11.73
CA ARG A 552 8.37 -46.77 -10.51
C ARG A 552 7.31 -47.80 -10.14
N TRP A 553 6.03 -47.48 -10.25
CA TRP A 553 4.92 -48.39 -10.02
C TRP A 553 4.98 -49.57 -11.01
N GLU A 554 5.16 -49.32 -12.30
CA GLU A 554 5.30 -50.36 -13.32
C GLU A 554 6.52 -51.26 -13.04
N ALA A 555 7.67 -50.67 -12.73
CA ALA A 555 8.89 -51.44 -12.43
C ALA A 555 8.72 -52.28 -11.16
N PHE A 556 8.08 -51.72 -10.11
CA PHE A 556 7.85 -52.45 -8.86
C PHE A 556 6.95 -53.68 -9.06
N TRP A 557 5.84 -53.51 -9.77
CA TRP A 557 4.87 -54.59 -9.98
C TRP A 557 5.26 -55.57 -11.11
N LYS A 558 6.14 -55.20 -12.03
CA LYS A 558 6.56 -56.04 -13.13
C LYS A 558 7.01 -57.43 -12.68
N THR A 559 7.71 -57.55 -11.58
CA THR A 559 8.25 -58.82 -11.08
C THR A 559 7.44 -59.39 -9.91
N ARG A 560 6.61 -58.64 -9.25
CA ARG A 560 5.93 -59.02 -7.99
C ARG A 560 4.44 -59.31 -8.18
N ARG A 561 3.82 -58.71 -9.20
CA ARG A 561 2.37 -58.73 -9.39
C ARG A 561 1.78 -60.15 -9.33
N ASP A 562 2.23 -61.05 -10.17
CA ASP A 562 1.61 -62.38 -10.31
C ASP A 562 1.75 -63.20 -9.02
N SER A 563 2.90 -63.10 -8.34
CA SER A 563 3.12 -63.78 -7.07
C SER A 563 2.28 -63.19 -5.95
N VAL A 564 2.21 -61.87 -5.83
CA VAL A 564 1.45 -61.18 -4.79
C VAL A 564 -0.05 -61.43 -4.98
N LEU A 565 -0.56 -61.30 -6.19
CA LEU A 565 -1.97 -61.54 -6.49
C LEU A 565 -2.35 -63.01 -6.27
N HIS A 566 -1.46 -63.97 -6.57
CA HIS A 566 -1.69 -65.37 -6.27
C HIS A 566 -1.81 -65.59 -4.74
N ILE A 567 -0.87 -65.08 -3.94
CA ILE A 567 -0.90 -65.19 -2.47
C ILE A 567 -2.14 -64.52 -1.90
N LEU A 568 -2.47 -63.29 -2.36
CA LEU A 568 -3.64 -62.56 -1.94
C LEU A 568 -4.94 -63.33 -2.15
N ASN A 569 -5.13 -63.87 -3.35
CA ASN A 569 -6.35 -64.62 -3.72
C ASN A 569 -6.45 -65.93 -2.96
N GLU A 570 -5.33 -66.61 -2.74
CA GLU A 570 -5.28 -67.86 -1.95
C GLU A 570 -5.65 -67.66 -0.51
N GLU A 571 -5.01 -66.65 0.17
CA GLU A 571 -5.28 -66.33 1.55
C GLU A 571 -6.69 -65.76 1.73
N ALA A 572 -7.17 -64.96 0.74
CA ALA A 572 -8.54 -64.44 0.74
C ALA A 572 -9.57 -65.57 0.69
N SER A 573 -9.36 -66.54 -0.19
CA SER A 573 -10.24 -67.72 -0.27
C SER A 573 -10.24 -68.55 1.02
N ARG A 574 -9.08 -68.70 1.64
CA ARG A 574 -8.95 -69.39 2.95
C ARG A 574 -9.74 -68.71 4.06
N LEU A 575 -9.83 -67.36 4.03
CA LEU A 575 -10.54 -66.56 5.04
C LEU A 575 -12.02 -66.33 4.69
N GLY A 576 -12.54 -66.90 3.56
CA GLY A 576 -13.94 -66.84 3.16
C GLY A 576 -14.34 -65.59 2.41
N PHE A 577 -13.41 -64.85 1.85
CA PHE A 577 -13.71 -63.73 0.95
C PHE A 577 -14.25 -64.28 -0.40
N ARG A 578 -15.10 -63.52 -1.01
CA ARG A 578 -15.58 -63.85 -2.39
C ARG A 578 -14.42 -63.71 -3.38
N ALA A 579 -14.44 -64.52 -4.43
CA ALA A 579 -13.40 -64.52 -5.44
C ALA A 579 -13.19 -63.18 -6.16
N ASP A 580 -14.21 -62.33 -6.22
CA ASP A 580 -14.20 -60.98 -6.81
C ASP A 580 -13.97 -59.87 -5.79
N ALA A 581 -13.76 -60.17 -4.53
CA ALA A 581 -13.70 -59.19 -3.47
C ALA A 581 -12.64 -58.10 -3.69
N PHE A 582 -11.49 -58.46 -4.22
CA PHE A 582 -10.36 -57.56 -4.48
C PHE A 582 -10.19 -57.25 -5.98
N GLY A 583 -11.30 -57.25 -6.76
CA GLY A 583 -11.29 -56.96 -8.19
C GLY A 583 -10.76 -55.58 -8.52
N ALA A 584 -11.10 -54.56 -7.73
CA ALA A 584 -10.61 -53.20 -7.87
C ALA A 584 -9.08 -53.12 -7.66
N PHE A 585 -8.55 -53.76 -6.65
CA PHE A 585 -7.11 -53.83 -6.38
C PHE A 585 -6.37 -54.53 -7.53
N ASN A 586 -6.89 -55.68 -7.96
CA ASN A 586 -6.30 -56.47 -9.08
C ASN A 586 -6.28 -55.63 -10.36
N ALA A 587 -7.34 -54.87 -10.65
CA ALA A 587 -7.42 -53.95 -11.78
C ALA A 587 -6.40 -52.80 -11.64
N SER A 588 -6.28 -52.19 -10.47
CA SER A 588 -5.37 -51.08 -10.18
C SER A 588 -3.90 -51.46 -10.42
N VAL A 589 -3.50 -52.66 -9.98
CA VAL A 589 -2.13 -53.18 -10.18
C VAL A 589 -1.84 -53.61 -11.64
N SER A 590 -2.89 -53.88 -12.39
CA SER A 590 -2.76 -54.46 -13.76
C SER A 590 -2.98 -53.45 -14.88
N ARG A 591 -3.66 -52.31 -14.59
CA ARG A 591 -3.94 -51.29 -15.63
C ARG A 591 -2.73 -50.44 -15.94
N SER A 592 -2.69 -49.89 -17.17
CA SER A 592 -1.76 -48.82 -17.52
C SER A 592 -2.27 -47.49 -17.02
N TRP A 593 -1.38 -46.67 -16.45
CA TRP A 593 -1.69 -45.35 -15.92
C TRP A 593 -1.17 -44.30 -16.89
N SER A 594 -1.88 -43.17 -16.99
CA SER A 594 -1.55 -42.02 -17.84
C SER A 594 -1.13 -40.83 -17.03
N ILE A 595 -0.44 -39.85 -17.65
CA ILE A 595 -0.14 -38.56 -17.03
C ILE A 595 -1.38 -37.68 -17.12
N GLU A 596 -1.84 -37.22 -15.97
CA GLU A 596 -3.08 -36.45 -15.85
C GLU A 596 -2.82 -34.94 -15.69
N GLY A 597 -3.81 -34.14 -16.05
CA GLY A 597 -3.78 -32.69 -15.84
C GLY A 597 -4.10 -32.31 -14.39
N LEU A 598 -3.83 -31.05 -14.03
CA LEU A 598 -4.10 -30.54 -12.69
C LEU A 598 -5.56 -30.67 -12.26
N GLU A 599 -6.49 -30.62 -13.22
CA GLU A 599 -7.93 -30.74 -12.96
C GLU A 599 -8.32 -32.13 -12.41
N PHE A 600 -7.55 -33.18 -12.78
CA PHE A 600 -7.75 -34.51 -12.23
C PHE A 600 -7.62 -34.55 -10.71
N PHE A 601 -6.75 -33.70 -10.15
CA PHE A 601 -6.52 -33.60 -8.70
C PHE A 601 -7.48 -32.64 -7.99
N ASN A 602 -8.58 -32.21 -8.62
CA ASN A 602 -9.56 -31.31 -8.03
C ASN A 602 -10.12 -31.78 -6.67
N PRO A 603 -10.38 -33.07 -6.39
CA PRO A 603 -10.82 -33.49 -5.08
C PRO A 603 -9.84 -33.09 -3.96
N LEU A 604 -8.53 -33.25 -4.21
CA LEU A 604 -7.47 -32.81 -3.29
C LEU A 604 -7.34 -31.29 -3.22
N ARG A 605 -7.44 -30.62 -4.36
CA ARG A 605 -7.36 -29.15 -4.40
C ARG A 605 -8.50 -28.48 -3.63
N GLN A 606 -9.71 -29.05 -3.73
CA GLN A 606 -10.88 -28.47 -3.08
C GLN A 606 -10.88 -28.66 -1.57
N THR A 607 -10.40 -29.80 -1.09
CA THR A 607 -10.41 -30.13 0.33
C THR A 607 -9.14 -29.68 1.06
N VAL A 608 -7.96 -29.91 0.51
CA VAL A 608 -6.68 -29.72 1.20
C VAL A 608 -5.81 -28.66 0.53
N GLY A 609 -5.77 -28.67 -0.80
CA GLY A 609 -4.82 -27.87 -1.58
C GLY A 609 -5.23 -26.41 -1.80
N GLY A 610 -6.49 -26.05 -1.63
CA GLY A 610 -7.02 -24.72 -1.98
C GLY A 610 -6.40 -23.56 -1.21
N SER A 611 -5.78 -23.82 -0.05
CA SER A 611 -5.07 -22.80 0.74
C SER A 611 -3.59 -22.64 0.36
N TYR A 612 -3.08 -23.50 -0.53
CA TYR A 612 -1.65 -23.56 -0.87
C TYR A 612 -1.35 -23.35 -2.36
N VAL A 613 -2.37 -23.42 -3.24
CA VAL A 613 -2.21 -23.24 -4.69
C VAL A 613 -3.05 -22.05 -5.14
N PHE A 614 -2.39 -21.03 -5.62
CA PHE A 614 -3.00 -19.77 -6.07
C PHE A 614 -2.78 -19.60 -7.57
N GLU A 615 -3.84 -19.72 -8.35
CA GLU A 615 -3.80 -19.51 -9.80
C GLU A 615 -4.19 -18.08 -10.14
N ARG A 616 -3.36 -17.41 -10.94
CA ARG A 616 -3.60 -16.09 -11.50
C ARG A 616 -3.49 -16.16 -13.02
N PRO A 617 -4.08 -15.23 -13.76
CA PRO A 617 -4.02 -15.27 -15.24
C PRO A 617 -2.60 -15.32 -15.81
N GLU A 618 -1.63 -14.74 -15.11
CA GLU A 618 -0.24 -14.62 -15.58
C GLU A 618 0.71 -15.64 -14.94
N LYS A 619 0.35 -16.22 -13.79
CA LYS A 619 1.22 -17.15 -13.05
C LYS A 619 0.46 -17.98 -12.02
N THR A 620 1.02 -19.14 -11.71
CA THR A 620 0.58 -19.97 -10.57
C THR A 620 1.62 -19.88 -9.46
N MET A 621 1.14 -19.79 -8.22
CA MET A 621 1.98 -19.78 -7.02
C MET A 621 1.62 -20.96 -6.12
N ILE A 622 2.65 -21.59 -5.57
CA ILE A 622 2.49 -22.64 -4.56
C ILE A 622 3.17 -22.14 -3.29
N VAL A 623 2.44 -22.22 -2.19
CA VAL A 623 2.84 -21.68 -0.89
C VAL A 623 3.16 -22.82 0.07
N ASN A 624 4.31 -22.75 0.69
CA ASN A 624 4.68 -23.61 1.82
C ASN A 624 4.84 -22.73 3.06
N LEU A 625 4.23 -23.15 4.16
CA LEU A 625 4.35 -22.50 5.46
C LEU A 625 5.44 -23.22 6.27
N LEU A 626 6.51 -22.51 6.56
CA LEU A 626 7.63 -23.07 7.30
C LEU A 626 7.54 -22.58 8.75
N TYR A 627 7.38 -23.51 9.68
CA TYR A 627 7.31 -23.24 11.11
C TYR A 627 8.69 -23.42 11.72
N LEU A 628 9.21 -22.37 12.37
CA LEU A 628 10.56 -22.33 12.90
C LEU A 628 10.66 -21.35 14.08
N ASP A 629 11.79 -21.38 14.79
CA ASP A 629 12.10 -20.40 15.82
C ASP A 629 12.45 -19.04 15.17
N ALA A 630 11.98 -17.95 15.77
CA ALA A 630 12.19 -16.60 15.24
C ALA A 630 13.68 -16.27 15.00
N ASP A 631 14.56 -16.73 15.89
CA ASP A 631 16.00 -16.49 15.78
C ASP A 631 16.65 -17.16 14.54
N ARG A 632 16.03 -18.21 14.00
CA ARG A 632 16.51 -18.94 12.83
C ARG A 632 15.97 -18.40 11.51
N ALA A 633 14.86 -17.64 11.55
CA ALA A 633 14.16 -17.16 10.37
C ALA A 633 15.06 -16.40 9.37
N PRO A 634 15.92 -15.45 9.78
CA PRO A 634 16.76 -14.74 8.83
C PRO A 634 17.79 -15.63 8.09
N ALA A 635 18.32 -16.63 8.79
CA ALA A 635 19.29 -17.56 8.22
C ALA A 635 18.63 -18.52 7.21
N VAL A 636 17.43 -19.03 7.55
CA VAL A 636 16.64 -19.91 6.68
C VAL A 636 16.12 -19.14 5.46
N GLU A 637 15.61 -17.92 5.64
CA GLU A 637 15.16 -17.02 4.57
C GLU A 637 16.28 -16.82 3.55
N LYS A 638 17.46 -16.42 4.02
CA LYS A 638 18.63 -16.20 3.15
C LYS A 638 19.02 -17.47 2.43
N ALA A 639 19.13 -18.60 3.13
CA ALA A 639 19.54 -19.88 2.53
C ALA A 639 18.56 -20.37 1.45
N LEU A 640 17.27 -20.06 1.55
CA LEU A 640 16.27 -20.42 0.57
C LEU A 640 16.26 -19.45 -0.64
N ASN A 641 16.39 -18.15 -0.40
CA ASN A 641 16.42 -17.13 -1.45
C ASN A 641 17.70 -17.20 -2.32
N ASP A 642 18.83 -17.60 -1.74
CA ASP A 642 20.11 -17.75 -2.47
C ASP A 642 20.11 -18.98 -3.44
N ARG A 643 19.14 -19.89 -3.30
CA ARG A 643 19.15 -21.17 -4.04
C ARG A 643 18.35 -21.17 -5.34
N ASN A 644 17.23 -20.47 -5.40
CA ASN A 644 16.31 -20.61 -6.52
C ASN A 644 15.64 -19.27 -6.86
N THR A 645 15.78 -18.88 -8.12
CA THR A 645 15.14 -17.65 -8.63
C THR A 645 13.63 -17.80 -8.86
N ALA A 646 13.12 -19.02 -8.94
CA ALA A 646 11.69 -19.31 -9.11
C ALA A 646 10.92 -19.30 -7.76
N SER A 647 11.63 -19.20 -6.64
CA SER A 647 11.03 -19.20 -5.30
C SER A 647 11.45 -18.01 -4.47
N ILE A 648 10.63 -17.68 -3.49
CA ILE A 648 10.82 -16.56 -2.57
C ILE A 648 10.45 -17.02 -1.16
N ALA A 649 11.34 -16.79 -0.21
CA ALA A 649 11.06 -16.92 1.21
C ALA A 649 10.93 -15.53 1.83
N PHE A 650 9.90 -15.30 2.64
CA PHE A 650 9.68 -14.06 3.37
C PHE A 650 8.78 -14.25 4.60
N ASP A 651 8.90 -13.37 5.56
CA ASP A 651 8.02 -13.26 6.71
C ASP A 651 7.57 -11.80 6.93
N ALA A 652 6.72 -11.57 7.90
CA ALA A 652 6.22 -10.23 8.20
C ALA A 652 7.34 -9.29 8.67
N GLU A 653 8.36 -9.80 9.35
CA GLU A 653 9.48 -9.00 9.85
C GLU A 653 10.45 -8.65 8.73
N SER A 654 10.84 -9.60 7.89
CA SER A 654 11.70 -9.33 6.73
C SER A 654 11.03 -8.39 5.73
N MET A 655 9.73 -8.53 5.54
CA MET A 655 8.95 -7.61 4.73
C MET A 655 8.94 -6.19 5.32
N THR A 656 8.74 -6.07 6.63
CA THR A 656 8.83 -4.78 7.34
C THR A 656 10.20 -4.15 7.18
N ARG A 657 11.29 -4.92 7.34
CA ARG A 657 12.66 -4.43 7.13
C ARG A 657 12.89 -3.95 5.70
N ARG A 658 12.44 -4.70 4.69
CA ARG A 658 12.55 -4.32 3.27
C ARG A 658 11.73 -3.07 2.96
N MET A 659 10.54 -2.95 3.54
CA MET A 659 9.73 -1.72 3.42
C MET A 659 10.44 -0.51 4.01
N ILE A 660 11.04 -0.63 5.20
CA ILE A 660 11.82 0.46 5.82
C ILE A 660 12.98 0.87 4.92
N ALA A 661 13.75 -0.10 4.40
CA ALA A 661 14.86 0.18 3.50
C ALA A 661 14.39 0.92 2.24
N SER A 662 13.36 0.42 1.59
CA SER A 662 12.80 1.06 0.39
C SER A 662 12.20 2.45 0.67
N LEU A 663 11.54 2.65 1.82
CA LEU A 663 11.05 3.96 2.25
C LEU A 663 12.20 4.94 2.49
N SER A 664 13.28 4.49 3.13
CA SER A 664 14.49 5.28 3.35
C SER A 664 15.14 5.69 2.02
N ASP A 665 15.26 4.75 1.09
CA ASP A 665 15.84 5.02 -0.23
C ASP A 665 14.98 6.00 -1.04
N ASN A 666 13.66 5.82 -1.05
CA ASN A 666 12.74 6.74 -1.69
C ASN A 666 12.77 8.13 -1.04
N PHE A 667 12.83 8.20 0.28
CA PHE A 667 12.96 9.47 1.00
C PHE A 667 14.24 10.20 0.64
N ASN A 668 15.39 9.50 0.69
CA ASN A 668 16.68 10.07 0.31
C ASN A 668 16.69 10.54 -1.15
N TYR A 669 16.13 9.73 -2.06
CA TYR A 669 15.97 10.11 -3.45
C TYR A 669 15.19 11.42 -3.60
N VAL A 670 13.99 11.51 -3.01
CA VAL A 670 13.16 12.72 -3.08
C VAL A 670 13.90 13.91 -2.47
N LEU A 671 14.51 13.73 -1.30
CA LEU A 671 15.23 14.79 -0.59
C LEU A 671 16.35 15.37 -1.45
N TYR A 672 17.22 14.53 -1.99
CA TYR A 672 18.37 14.99 -2.76
C TYR A 672 17.99 15.48 -4.15
N VAL A 673 17.09 14.79 -4.85
CA VAL A 673 16.68 15.18 -6.19
C VAL A 673 15.88 16.48 -6.16
N CYS A 674 14.91 16.62 -5.25
CA CYS A 674 14.17 17.88 -5.09
C CYS A 674 15.12 19.02 -4.70
N GLY A 675 15.98 18.80 -3.70
CA GLY A 675 16.93 19.82 -3.27
C GLY A 675 17.86 20.26 -4.39
N PHE A 676 18.39 19.31 -5.17
CA PHE A 676 19.26 19.61 -6.32
C PHE A 676 18.52 20.39 -7.42
N ILE A 677 17.32 19.94 -7.81
CA ILE A 677 16.50 20.60 -8.83
C ILE A 677 16.19 22.03 -8.38
N VAL A 678 15.70 22.22 -7.16
CA VAL A 678 15.37 23.55 -6.63
C VAL A 678 16.60 24.45 -6.61
N PHE A 679 17.77 23.93 -6.14
CA PHE A 679 19.02 24.71 -6.14
C PHE A 679 19.44 25.15 -7.56
N ILE A 680 19.35 24.27 -8.54
CA ILE A 680 19.67 24.57 -9.94
C ILE A 680 18.73 25.64 -10.50
N PHE A 681 17.41 25.50 -10.25
CA PHE A 681 16.45 26.52 -10.67
C PHE A 681 16.68 27.88 -10.00
N LEU A 682 17.00 27.90 -8.69
CA LEU A 682 17.39 29.13 -7.99
C LEU A 682 18.64 29.76 -8.60
N LEU A 683 19.62 28.94 -8.98
CA LEU A 683 20.87 29.41 -9.62
C LEU A 683 20.59 30.02 -11.00
N PHE A 684 19.74 29.39 -11.80
CA PHE A 684 19.32 29.97 -13.09
C PHE A 684 18.47 31.24 -12.90
N SER A 685 17.56 31.24 -11.96
CA SER A 685 16.65 32.34 -11.70
C SER A 685 17.39 33.57 -11.17
N LEU A 686 18.18 33.41 -10.13
CA LEU A 686 18.86 34.52 -9.48
C LEU A 686 20.17 34.91 -10.22
N GLY A 687 20.73 34.00 -11.03
CA GLY A 687 21.91 34.19 -11.87
C GLY A 687 23.20 34.46 -11.10
N ARG A 688 23.19 34.27 -9.76
CA ARG A 688 24.31 34.50 -8.87
C ARG A 688 24.34 33.44 -7.78
N LEU A 689 25.49 32.81 -7.60
CA LEU A 689 25.65 31.74 -6.63
C LEU A 689 25.35 32.19 -5.20
N GLU A 690 25.84 33.38 -4.80
CA GLU A 690 25.62 33.89 -3.45
C GLU A 690 24.14 34.14 -3.14
N LEU A 691 23.37 34.66 -4.07
CA LEU A 691 21.94 34.88 -3.91
C LEU A 691 21.18 33.56 -3.89
N SER A 692 21.59 32.61 -4.72
CA SER A 692 21.00 31.26 -4.75
C SER A 692 21.26 30.50 -3.44
N LEU A 693 22.46 30.65 -2.85
CA LEU A 693 22.76 30.11 -1.53
C LEU A 693 21.96 30.79 -0.41
N ILE A 694 21.75 32.11 -0.49
CA ILE A 694 20.90 32.85 0.48
C ILE A 694 19.45 32.36 0.43
N ALA A 695 18.94 32.03 -0.75
CA ALA A 695 17.60 31.47 -0.90
C ALA A 695 17.51 29.98 -0.52
N PHE A 696 18.54 29.17 -0.80
CA PHE A 696 18.55 27.73 -0.57
C PHE A 696 18.90 27.32 0.88
N LEU A 697 19.88 28.02 1.52
CA LEU A 697 20.36 27.66 2.84
C LEU A 697 19.23 27.57 3.91
N PRO A 698 18.24 28.48 3.96
CA PRO A 698 17.12 28.35 4.88
C PRO A 698 16.35 27.02 4.74
N LEU A 699 16.18 26.52 3.50
CA LEU A 699 15.52 25.24 3.23
C LEU A 699 16.34 24.07 3.78
N ALA A 700 17.65 24.07 3.52
CA ALA A 700 18.55 23.06 4.04
C ALA A 700 18.60 23.04 5.58
N LEU A 701 18.61 24.22 6.22
CA LEU A 701 18.57 24.33 7.69
C LEU A 701 17.22 23.93 8.28
N SER A 702 16.12 24.16 7.57
CA SER A 702 14.80 23.72 8.02
C SER A 702 14.69 22.21 8.15
N TRP A 703 15.43 21.45 7.32
CA TRP A 703 15.51 19.99 7.44
C TRP A 703 16.13 19.53 8.75
N VAL A 704 17.17 20.22 9.23
CA VAL A 704 17.75 19.92 10.56
C VAL A 704 16.69 20.12 11.65
N TRP A 705 15.89 21.18 11.54
CA TRP A 705 14.81 21.43 12.50
C TRP A 705 13.71 20.37 12.41
N ILE A 706 13.32 20.00 11.21
CA ILE A 706 12.29 18.96 10.98
C ILE A 706 12.72 17.65 11.62
N LEU A 707 13.91 17.15 11.27
CA LEU A 707 14.42 15.88 11.79
C LEU A 707 14.61 15.94 13.32
N GLY A 708 15.15 17.05 13.85
CA GLY A 708 15.33 17.21 15.27
C GLY A 708 14.04 17.29 16.05
N LEU A 709 13.03 18.02 15.55
CA LEU A 709 11.70 18.09 16.18
C LEU A 709 10.97 16.75 16.08
N MET A 710 11.06 16.06 14.95
CA MET A 710 10.50 14.71 14.79
C MET A 710 11.12 13.74 15.81
N GLY A 711 12.46 13.81 16.01
CA GLY A 711 13.15 13.01 17.02
C GLY A 711 12.69 13.32 18.45
N ILE A 712 12.47 14.58 18.78
CA ILE A 712 11.99 15.01 20.13
C ILE A 712 10.54 14.53 20.38
N PHE A 713 9.66 14.63 19.37
CA PHE A 713 8.26 14.27 19.49
C PHE A 713 7.96 12.80 19.17
N ASP A 714 8.98 11.96 18.96
CA ASP A 714 8.87 10.55 18.54
C ASP A 714 7.98 10.37 17.28
N MET A 715 8.07 11.31 16.35
CA MET A 715 7.33 11.27 15.09
C MET A 715 8.13 10.47 14.06
N LYS A 716 7.46 9.51 13.42
CA LYS A 716 8.11 8.62 12.45
C LYS A 716 7.71 8.95 11.02
N PHE A 717 8.66 8.78 10.11
CA PHE A 717 8.34 8.77 8.69
C PHE A 717 7.58 7.51 8.32
N ASN A 718 6.59 7.65 7.47
CA ASN A 718 5.84 6.54 6.90
C ASN A 718 5.62 6.75 5.40
N ILE A 719 5.04 5.75 4.74
CA ILE A 719 4.82 5.74 3.29
C ILE A 719 4.01 6.94 2.77
N VAL A 720 3.19 7.57 3.61
CA VAL A 720 2.35 8.72 3.23
C VAL A 720 3.05 10.04 3.52
N ASN A 721 3.65 10.21 4.72
CA ASN A 721 4.22 11.49 5.12
C ASN A 721 5.62 11.78 4.52
N ILE A 722 6.26 10.80 3.88
CA ILE A 722 7.51 10.96 3.11
C ILE A 722 7.40 12.04 2.02
N ILE A 723 6.19 12.35 1.56
CA ILE A 723 5.87 13.42 0.61
C ILE A 723 6.28 14.80 1.16
N LEU A 724 6.46 14.92 2.48
CA LEU A 724 6.88 16.16 3.12
C LEU A 724 8.10 16.80 2.44
N ALA A 725 9.05 16.00 1.95
CA ALA A 725 10.22 16.52 1.26
C ALA A 725 9.85 17.37 0.05
N THR A 726 8.87 16.94 -0.76
CA THR A 726 8.40 17.72 -1.91
C THR A 726 7.68 18.99 -1.49
N PHE A 727 6.91 18.94 -0.39
CA PHE A 727 6.24 20.14 0.14
C PHE A 727 7.24 21.17 0.64
N ILE A 728 8.27 20.74 1.37
CA ILE A 728 9.29 21.65 1.92
C ILE A 728 10.08 22.33 0.80
N PHE A 729 10.54 21.56 -0.18
CA PHE A 729 11.30 22.12 -1.30
C PHE A 729 10.40 22.88 -2.28
N GLY A 730 9.19 22.41 -2.55
CA GLY A 730 8.29 23.05 -3.49
C GLY A 730 7.60 24.30 -2.96
N GLN A 731 7.22 24.33 -1.67
CA GLN A 731 6.55 25.48 -1.07
C GLN A 731 7.49 26.38 -0.29
N GLY A 732 8.52 25.79 0.33
CA GLY A 732 9.47 26.55 1.14
C GLY A 732 10.33 27.48 0.30
N ASP A 733 10.69 27.08 -0.92
CA ASP A 733 11.46 27.92 -1.83
C ASP A 733 10.68 29.17 -2.30
N ASP A 734 9.35 29.09 -2.46
CA ASP A 734 8.52 30.24 -2.75
C ASP A 734 8.75 31.36 -1.70
N TYR A 735 8.75 31.00 -0.41
CA TYR A 735 8.95 32.01 0.66
C TYR A 735 10.35 32.61 0.63
N THR A 736 11.34 31.78 0.40
CA THR A 736 12.74 32.24 0.33
C THR A 736 13.03 33.05 -0.95
N ILE A 737 12.41 32.68 -2.10
CA ILE A 737 12.46 33.43 -3.35
C ILE A 737 11.85 34.81 -3.16
N PHE A 738 10.59 34.86 -2.70
CA PHE A 738 9.90 36.14 -2.48
C PHE A 738 10.61 37.02 -1.47
N MET A 739 11.16 36.45 -0.40
CA MET A 739 11.96 37.20 0.56
C MET A 739 13.24 37.75 -0.08
N THR A 740 13.97 36.92 -0.83
CA THR A 740 15.24 37.30 -1.47
C THR A 740 15.02 38.31 -2.58
N GLU A 741 13.99 38.13 -3.42
CA GLU A 741 13.61 39.10 -4.45
C GLU A 741 13.18 40.43 -3.83
N GLY A 742 12.40 40.42 -2.74
CA GLY A 742 12.02 41.63 -2.02
C GLY A 742 13.22 42.41 -1.49
N LEU A 743 14.23 41.69 -0.94
CA LEU A 743 15.48 42.29 -0.48
C LEU A 743 16.30 42.88 -1.63
N ILE A 744 16.42 42.17 -2.75
CA ILE A 744 17.10 42.64 -3.95
C ILE A 744 16.40 43.90 -4.50
N TYR A 745 15.08 43.88 -4.57
CA TYR A 745 14.28 45.00 -5.10
C TYR A 745 14.44 46.24 -4.23
N GLU A 746 14.33 46.12 -2.89
CA GLU A 746 14.52 47.22 -1.96
C GLU A 746 15.93 47.80 -2.05
N TYR A 747 16.95 46.95 -2.17
CA TYR A 747 18.36 47.38 -2.31
C TYR A 747 18.62 48.10 -3.62
N THR A 748 18.03 47.58 -4.73
CA THR A 748 18.30 48.12 -6.09
C THR A 748 17.55 49.40 -6.35
N TYR A 749 16.27 49.48 -6.00
CA TYR A 749 15.37 50.61 -6.33
C TYR A 749 15.11 51.53 -5.17
N ARG A 750 15.62 51.27 -3.98
CA ARG A 750 15.41 52.04 -2.75
C ARG A 750 13.93 52.27 -2.41
N ARG A 751 13.03 51.39 -2.86
CA ARG A 751 11.59 51.41 -2.55
C ARG A 751 11.27 50.45 -1.41
N ARG A 752 10.47 50.87 -0.41
CA ARG A 752 10.06 50.04 0.76
C ARG A 752 8.97 49.08 0.36
N THR A 753 9.32 48.04 -0.47
CA THR A 753 8.39 47.02 -0.95
C THR A 753 8.49 45.74 -0.15
N LEU A 754 9.56 45.51 0.60
CA LEU A 754 9.80 44.31 1.41
C LEU A 754 8.66 44.00 2.37
N ALA A 755 7.98 45.04 2.92
CA ALA A 755 6.85 44.85 3.81
C ALA A 755 5.69 44.13 3.15
N SER A 756 5.38 44.48 1.91
CA SER A 756 4.32 43.80 1.12
C SER A 756 4.66 42.32 0.85
N TYR A 757 5.90 42.01 0.50
CA TYR A 757 6.35 40.63 0.31
C TYR A 757 6.24 39.82 1.60
N LYS A 758 6.67 40.40 2.76
CA LYS A 758 6.55 39.77 4.06
C LYS A 758 5.11 39.47 4.45
N ASP A 759 4.20 40.45 4.22
CA ASP A 759 2.77 40.29 4.53
C ASP A 759 2.14 39.19 3.67
N SER A 760 2.48 39.14 2.38
CA SER A 760 2.03 38.06 1.48
C SER A 760 2.55 36.68 1.88
N ILE A 761 3.84 36.56 2.28
CA ILE A 761 4.42 35.33 2.79
C ILE A 761 3.71 34.88 4.06
N ALA A 762 3.43 35.81 5.01
CA ALA A 762 2.76 35.45 6.25
C ALA A 762 1.33 34.97 6.04
N LEU A 763 0.58 35.62 5.14
CA LEU A 763 -0.78 35.18 4.80
C LEU A 763 -0.77 33.84 4.09
N SER A 764 0.14 33.65 3.12
CA SER A 764 0.37 32.38 2.43
C SER A 764 0.71 31.24 3.43
N ALA A 765 1.67 31.49 4.33
CA ALA A 765 2.04 30.55 5.37
C ALA A 765 0.86 30.20 6.28
N ALA A 766 0.06 31.18 6.70
CA ALA A 766 -1.14 30.94 7.52
C ALA A 766 -2.17 30.06 6.78
N ILE A 767 -2.41 30.33 5.50
CA ILE A 767 -3.31 29.49 4.68
C ILE A 767 -2.79 28.05 4.59
N MET A 768 -1.48 27.89 4.41
CA MET A 768 -0.84 26.56 4.39
C MET A 768 -0.93 25.84 5.74
N PHE A 769 -0.67 26.56 6.85
CA PHE A 769 -0.84 26.00 8.18
C PHE A 769 -2.28 25.53 8.44
N VAL A 770 -3.26 26.27 7.95
CA VAL A 770 -4.68 25.89 8.05
C VAL A 770 -4.98 24.69 7.15
N GLY A 771 -4.57 24.75 5.89
CA GLY A 771 -4.85 23.71 4.91
C GLY A 771 -4.29 22.35 5.32
N MET A 772 -3.03 22.32 5.74
CA MET A 772 -2.33 21.10 6.16
C MET A 772 -2.60 20.73 7.61
N GLY A 773 -2.65 21.74 8.49
CA GLY A 773 -2.89 21.55 9.92
C GLY A 773 -4.28 20.99 10.23
N ALA A 774 -5.28 21.23 9.37
CA ALA A 774 -6.58 20.60 9.51
C ALA A 774 -6.50 19.06 9.51
N MET A 775 -5.49 18.48 8.86
CA MET A 775 -5.29 17.02 8.84
C MET A 775 -4.88 16.43 10.19
N ILE A 776 -4.38 17.23 11.12
CA ILE A 776 -4.11 16.76 12.50
C ILE A 776 -5.39 16.24 13.16
N PHE A 777 -6.56 16.77 12.76
CA PHE A 777 -7.86 16.34 13.24
C PHE A 777 -8.41 15.11 12.52
N ALA A 778 -7.70 14.57 11.53
CA ALA A 778 -8.05 13.31 10.89
C ALA A 778 -7.94 12.15 11.89
N ARG A 779 -8.86 11.21 11.80
CA ARG A 779 -8.82 9.98 12.59
C ARG A 779 -8.00 8.88 11.92
N HIS A 780 -7.81 8.98 10.60
CA HIS A 780 -6.94 8.07 9.85
C HIS A 780 -5.47 8.32 10.22
N PRO A 781 -4.73 7.33 10.74
CA PRO A 781 -3.39 7.54 11.29
C PRO A 781 -2.40 8.15 10.28
N ALA A 782 -2.43 7.68 9.04
CA ALA A 782 -1.53 8.18 8.00
C ALA A 782 -1.80 9.64 7.61
N LEU A 783 -3.08 10.05 7.51
CA LEU A 783 -3.45 11.45 7.22
C LEU A 783 -3.10 12.36 8.39
N ARG A 784 -3.34 11.92 9.62
CA ARG A 784 -2.98 12.65 10.82
C ARG A 784 -1.47 12.85 10.92
N SER A 785 -0.69 11.79 10.72
CA SER A 785 0.78 11.84 10.71
C SER A 785 1.30 12.80 9.64
N LEU A 786 0.69 12.82 8.44
CA LEU A 786 1.04 13.78 7.39
C LEU A 786 0.78 15.21 7.85
N GLY A 787 -0.37 15.48 8.49
CA GLY A 787 -0.68 16.79 9.04
C GLY A 787 0.31 17.24 10.11
N GLU A 788 0.62 16.38 11.08
CA GLU A 788 1.55 16.64 12.18
C GLU A 788 2.96 16.97 11.65
N VAL A 789 3.51 16.12 10.79
CA VAL A 789 4.87 16.31 10.23
C VAL A 789 4.92 17.55 9.32
N THR A 790 3.86 17.83 8.57
CA THR A 790 3.81 18.99 7.68
C THR A 790 3.74 20.31 8.47
N VAL A 791 3.01 20.36 9.58
CA VAL A 791 2.95 21.56 10.44
C VAL A 791 4.34 21.85 11.03
N VAL A 792 5.04 20.82 11.52
CA VAL A 792 6.43 20.95 11.99
C VAL A 792 7.34 21.45 10.87
N GLY A 793 7.20 20.88 9.67
CA GLY A 793 7.98 21.26 8.49
C GLY A 793 7.76 22.72 8.10
N MET A 794 6.51 23.12 7.94
CA MET A 794 6.16 24.49 7.57
C MET A 794 6.57 25.53 8.62
N PHE A 795 6.41 25.21 9.91
CA PHE A 795 6.91 26.05 10.99
C PHE A 795 8.42 26.30 10.83
N SER A 796 9.19 25.23 10.64
CA SER A 796 10.64 25.30 10.47
C SER A 796 11.04 26.18 9.27
N VAL A 797 10.38 25.97 8.13
CA VAL A 797 10.63 26.74 6.90
C VAL A 797 10.31 28.21 7.06
N VAL A 798 9.15 28.55 7.62
CA VAL A 798 8.72 29.94 7.81
C VAL A 798 9.70 30.69 8.73
N VAL A 799 10.09 30.07 9.85
CA VAL A 799 11.08 30.67 10.76
C VAL A 799 12.40 30.94 10.04
N MET A 800 12.89 29.95 9.28
CA MET A 800 14.13 30.07 8.52
C MET A 800 14.05 31.13 7.42
N ALA A 801 12.95 31.17 6.67
CA ALA A 801 12.75 32.14 5.59
C ALA A 801 12.64 33.60 6.07
N TYR A 802 12.14 33.83 7.29
CA TYR A 802 12.06 35.17 7.84
C TYR A 802 13.36 35.68 8.46
N ILE A 803 14.24 34.79 8.90
CA ILE A 803 15.45 35.14 9.67
C ILE A 803 16.71 35.10 8.80
N PHE A 804 16.96 34.01 8.11
CA PHE A 804 18.23 33.80 7.39
C PHE A 804 18.44 34.66 6.15
N PRO A 805 17.50 34.78 5.17
CA PRO A 805 17.73 35.60 4.00
C PRO A 805 18.01 37.07 4.32
N PRO A 806 17.26 37.76 5.18
CA PRO A 806 17.58 39.16 5.57
C PRO A 806 18.93 39.25 6.29
N PHE A 807 19.28 38.30 7.14
CA PHE A 807 20.55 38.27 7.87
C PHE A 807 21.74 38.10 6.90
N LEU A 808 21.70 37.08 6.03
CA LEU A 808 22.76 36.78 5.09
C LEU A 808 22.92 37.85 4.04
N PHE A 809 21.81 38.40 3.56
CA PHE A 809 21.83 39.51 2.61
C PHE A 809 22.41 40.79 3.24
N GLY A 810 22.03 41.06 4.48
CA GLY A 810 22.62 42.17 5.27
C GLY A 810 24.12 42.01 5.46
N PHE A 811 24.57 40.78 5.76
CA PHE A 811 26.01 40.47 5.88
C PHE A 811 26.74 40.66 4.53
N LEU A 812 26.14 40.18 3.41
CA LEU A 812 26.71 40.34 2.06
C LEU A 812 26.85 41.82 1.66
N THR A 813 25.89 42.68 2.04
CA THR A 813 25.85 44.10 1.63
C THR A 813 26.60 45.01 2.61
N SER A 814 26.87 44.59 3.85
CA SER A 814 27.50 45.38 4.88
C SER A 814 29.04 45.46 4.83
N THR A 815 29.70 44.75 3.96
CA THR A 815 31.13 44.78 3.74
C THR A 815 31.58 46.13 3.11
N ARG A 816 31.47 47.19 3.86
CA ARG A 816 31.96 48.51 3.49
C ARG A 816 33.53 48.51 3.56
N GLY A 817 34.20 48.81 2.43
CA GLY A 817 35.58 49.20 2.39
C GLY A 817 36.61 48.13 1.99
N LYS A 818 36.28 46.92 1.73
CA LYS A 818 37.16 45.91 1.11
C LYS A 818 36.80 45.71 -0.38
N ALA A 819 37.88 45.51 -1.21
CA ALA A 819 37.75 45.29 -2.65
C ALA A 819 36.52 44.45 -2.99
N ARG A 820 35.58 44.98 -3.81
CA ARG A 820 34.41 44.24 -4.27
C ARG A 820 34.86 42.93 -4.90
N ARG A 821 34.68 41.83 -4.22
CA ARG A 821 34.79 40.53 -4.86
C ARG A 821 33.72 40.50 -5.96
N MET A 822 34.13 40.13 -7.18
CA MET A 822 33.19 39.95 -8.26
C MET A 822 32.14 38.89 -7.85
N PRO A 823 30.85 39.15 -8.01
CA PRO A 823 29.85 38.15 -7.72
C PRO A 823 30.05 36.92 -8.61
N VAL A 824 29.96 35.72 -8.03
CA VAL A 824 30.05 34.51 -8.78
C VAL A 824 28.77 34.36 -9.60
N THR A 825 28.85 34.53 -10.91
CA THR A 825 27.74 34.37 -11.86
C THR A 825 27.95 33.09 -12.65
N LEU A 826 26.87 32.54 -13.24
CA LEU A 826 26.97 31.37 -14.13
C LEU A 826 28.01 31.56 -15.24
N ARG A 827 28.19 32.81 -15.73
CA ARG A 827 29.14 33.12 -16.76
C ARG A 827 30.62 33.00 -16.30
N ASN A 828 30.92 33.38 -15.08
CA ASN A 828 32.28 33.34 -14.53
C ASN A 828 32.53 32.09 -13.64
N LEU A 829 31.56 31.21 -13.47
CA LEU A 829 31.77 29.91 -12.86
C LEU A 829 32.56 28.95 -13.76
N PHE A 830 32.39 29.09 -15.08
CA PHE A 830 33.02 28.24 -16.10
C PHE A 830 34.12 28.94 -16.90
N ILE A 831 34.32 30.24 -16.71
CA ILE A 831 35.36 31.01 -17.39
C ILE A 831 36.32 31.49 -16.27
N SER A 832 37.48 30.88 -16.19
CA SER A 832 38.55 31.40 -15.35
C SER A 832 38.96 32.78 -15.93
N ILE A 833 38.64 33.82 -15.17
CA ILE A 833 39.10 35.16 -15.51
C ILE A 833 40.49 35.29 -14.87
N TYR A 834 41.50 35.13 -15.71
CA TYR A 834 42.80 35.71 -15.48
C TYR A 834 42.83 37.13 -16.04
#